data_75221554fd3c432daa598f24a56fc660
#
_entry.id   75221554fd3c432daa598f24a56fc660
#
_cell.length_a   1.000
_cell.length_b   1.000
_cell.length_c   1.000
_cell.angle_alpha   90.00
_cell.angle_beta   90.00
_cell.angle_gamma   90.00
#
_symmetry.space_group_name_H-M   'P 1'
#
loop_
_entity.id
_entity.type
_entity.pdbx_description
1 polymer ?
#
loop_
_entity_poly.entity_id
_entity_poly.type
_entity_poly.pdbx_seq_one_letter_code
_entity_poly.pdbx_strand_id
1 'polypeptide(L)'
;MLRFLRGFLIRVGIILAFVLIDKSSLAQDNAKTLTIIHTNDLQSRLLGFAPNREYTPFTLGDDQTIGGIARVATVIKALKQKSPETTLVIDGGDFLMGTLFHTIAREESAELRLLHEIGYEAITLGNHEFDFRPRGLAQILNAALSKGDIPALLAANIVFSESDTSDDALQALFKRGVVKPYQIFVKNGLRIGVFGVMGMNAAEVAPFAAPVTFANPVETAKRIVKIFKNDERVDVIVCASHGGVWRKSDQKNWEGEDIDLAREVPEIDVVVGGHSHTFLKEPIMVNNTPVLQAGAEGRYVGVLNLEIENGDVAMKDYQSIAINDSVAADRHIQAMVDHYQEMVNQKKLRPHGLALDQVFAETQFDLTIKEDNSNLGDLVSDAIRWSIDQYEYNPAFPNTRTVIAVESNGMIRDDLVMGKSGLLQVSDLFRVVPLGIGMVDDQPGFALMSFYLTAPEIKKAFEVLTSVHPLKGWDYFLQISGAKFRYNPNRVIFDRVIDIEIADAGGNFAPLDLSSSNKQLYKAGCNIFVGTFIKLVGDFTGGFLRIVPKDSSGKPIENLNTALVDANPNAAGIQEVKQWVAFLDYVRNFEDVNGNNIPDMPAGYRFPQGRIVRVDSWRAALLYKNATAVTWGASGLILVLLLGLVWLVRLVARPLMKNAVASKMKARTSIKTWASSSVLR
;
A
#
# COMPACT_ATOMS: atom_id res chain seq x y z
N MET A 1 -59.12 53.54 -43.47
CA MET A 1 -59.17 52.27 -42.71
C MET A 1 -57.90 51.46 -42.94
N LEU A 2 -57.35 51.28 -44.12
CA LEU A 2 -56.11 50.48 -44.33
C LEU A 2 -54.80 51.04 -43.69
N ARG A 3 -54.63 52.37 -43.53
CA ARG A 3 -53.46 52.99 -42.85
C ARG A 3 -53.50 52.80 -41.33
N PHE A 4 -54.66 52.67 -40.68
CA PHE A 4 -54.79 52.43 -39.26
C PHE A 4 -54.51 50.95 -38.88
N LEU A 5 -54.91 50.02 -39.74
CA LEU A 5 -54.60 48.62 -39.53
C LEU A 5 -53.11 48.27 -39.70
N ARG A 6 -52.38 48.92 -40.60
CA ARG A 6 -50.90 48.74 -40.74
C ARG A 6 -50.15 49.30 -39.54
N GLY A 7 -50.55 50.43 -38.95
CA GLY A 7 -49.89 50.96 -37.76
C GLY A 7 -50.12 50.13 -36.49
N PHE A 8 -51.29 49.49 -36.39
CA PHE A 8 -51.63 48.61 -35.25
C PHE A 8 -50.90 47.25 -35.34
N LEU A 9 -50.81 46.66 -36.54
CA LEU A 9 -50.07 45.41 -36.74
C LEU A 9 -48.54 45.55 -36.57
N ILE A 10 -47.95 46.71 -36.94
CA ILE A 10 -46.54 46.99 -36.67
C ILE A 10 -46.25 47.20 -35.19
N ARG A 11 -47.15 47.86 -34.42
CA ARG A 11 -47.00 48.06 -32.97
C ARG A 11 -47.24 46.76 -32.19
N VAL A 12 -48.15 45.89 -32.61
CA VAL A 12 -48.37 44.56 -31.99
C VAL A 12 -47.18 43.61 -32.36
N GLY A 13 -46.63 43.68 -33.58
CA GLY A 13 -45.44 42.91 -33.95
C GLY A 13 -44.19 43.34 -33.17
N ILE A 14 -43.99 44.61 -32.90
CA ILE A 14 -42.88 45.14 -32.08
C ILE A 14 -43.04 44.76 -30.60
N ILE A 15 -44.25 44.76 -30.05
CA ILE A 15 -44.51 44.33 -28.64
C ILE A 15 -44.34 42.82 -28.54
N LEU A 16 -44.77 41.99 -29.50
CA LEU A 16 -44.50 40.54 -29.51
C LEU A 16 -43.01 40.23 -29.70
N ALA A 17 -42.27 41.01 -30.51
CA ALA A 17 -40.82 40.86 -30.66
C ALA A 17 -40.06 41.23 -29.37
N PHE A 18 -40.48 42.25 -28.62
CA PHE A 18 -39.91 42.58 -27.30
C PHE A 18 -40.26 41.55 -26.22
N VAL A 19 -41.44 40.91 -26.25
CA VAL A 19 -41.82 39.86 -25.30
C VAL A 19 -41.13 38.52 -25.64
N LEU A 20 -40.74 38.30 -26.91
CA LEU A 20 -39.95 37.13 -27.33
C LEU A 20 -38.46 37.33 -27.15
N ILE A 21 -37.96 38.58 -27.17
CA ILE A 21 -36.54 38.90 -26.91
C ILE A 21 -36.26 38.86 -25.41
N ASP A 22 -37.25 39.21 -24.53
CA ASP A 22 -37.07 39.17 -23.09
C ASP A 22 -37.17 37.73 -22.51
N LYS A 23 -37.70 36.74 -23.28
CA LYS A 23 -37.65 35.33 -22.88
C LYS A 23 -36.40 34.60 -23.38
N SER A 24 -35.63 35.16 -24.30
CA SER A 24 -34.39 34.57 -24.75
C SER A 24 -33.13 35.09 -24.02
N SER A 25 -33.28 36.12 -23.18
CA SER A 25 -32.18 36.66 -22.35
C SER A 25 -32.21 36.21 -20.86
N LEU A 26 -33.08 35.26 -20.52
CA LEU A 26 -33.17 34.67 -19.17
C LEU A 26 -32.89 33.16 -19.11
N ALA A 27 -32.29 32.59 -20.14
CA ALA A 27 -31.49 31.40 -19.94
C ALA A 27 -30.08 31.86 -19.52
N GLN A 28 -30.01 32.49 -18.35
CA GLN A 28 -28.75 32.65 -17.67
C GLN A 28 -28.26 31.23 -17.41
N ASP A 29 -27.11 30.91 -17.94
CA ASP A 29 -26.39 29.66 -17.74
C ASP A 29 -26.39 29.36 -16.22
N ASN A 30 -27.32 28.51 -15.74
CA ASN A 30 -27.48 28.19 -14.32
C ASN A 30 -26.47 27.12 -13.88
N ALA A 31 -25.53 26.78 -14.77
CA ALA A 31 -24.49 25.82 -14.48
C ALA A 31 -23.51 26.41 -13.45
N LYS A 32 -23.46 25.78 -12.27
CA LYS A 32 -22.48 26.10 -11.25
C LYS A 32 -21.24 25.24 -11.47
N THR A 33 -20.08 25.76 -11.07
CA THR A 33 -18.83 25.02 -11.18
C THR A 33 -18.24 24.74 -9.80
N LEU A 34 -17.60 23.59 -9.66
CA LEU A 34 -16.81 23.19 -8.50
C LEU A 34 -15.47 22.61 -8.97
N THR A 35 -14.38 23.09 -8.38
CA THR A 35 -13.03 22.53 -8.61
C THR A 35 -12.61 21.76 -7.38
N ILE A 36 -12.31 20.46 -7.51
CA ILE A 36 -11.71 19.63 -6.46
C ILE A 36 -10.23 19.50 -6.77
N ILE A 37 -9.39 19.99 -5.87
CA ILE A 37 -7.95 19.76 -5.86
C ILE A 37 -7.67 18.64 -4.89
N HIS A 38 -6.89 17.64 -5.29
CA HIS A 38 -6.63 16.52 -4.40
C HIS A 38 -5.18 16.04 -4.43
N THR A 39 -4.79 15.49 -3.31
CA THR A 39 -3.61 14.65 -3.10
C THR A 39 -4.00 13.43 -2.27
N ASN A 40 -3.08 12.51 -2.09
CA ASN A 40 -3.19 11.33 -1.23
C ASN A 40 -1.80 10.82 -0.91
N ASP A 41 -1.69 10.04 0.18
CA ASP A 41 -0.47 9.30 0.55
C ASP A 41 0.77 10.22 0.58
N LEU A 42 0.65 11.37 1.26
CA LEU A 42 1.76 12.34 1.36
C LEU A 42 2.94 11.80 2.18
N GLN A 43 2.71 10.86 3.09
CA GLN A 43 3.72 10.03 3.76
C GLN A 43 4.83 10.86 4.43
N SER A 44 4.46 11.98 5.10
CA SER A 44 5.42 12.93 5.70
C SER A 44 6.52 13.42 4.74
N ARG A 45 6.30 13.36 3.42
CA ARG A 45 7.27 13.73 2.39
C ARG A 45 7.32 15.24 2.22
N LEU A 46 8.05 15.92 3.13
CA LEU A 46 8.09 17.39 3.16
C LEU A 46 9.14 17.98 2.24
N LEU A 47 10.26 17.30 2.01
CA LEU A 47 11.31 17.71 1.08
C LEU A 47 11.12 17.09 -0.31
N GLY A 48 11.69 17.73 -1.34
CA GLY A 48 11.93 17.07 -2.62
C GLY A 48 12.95 15.96 -2.47
N PHE A 49 12.85 14.90 -3.27
CA PHE A 49 13.64 13.68 -3.09
C PHE A 49 14.08 13.09 -4.44
N ALA A 50 14.93 12.09 -4.34
CA ALA A 50 15.55 11.33 -5.41
C ALA A 50 16.85 11.93 -5.97
N PRO A 51 17.89 12.06 -5.15
CA PRO A 51 17.99 12.05 -3.68
C PRO A 51 17.71 13.43 -3.04
N ASN A 52 17.45 13.50 -1.71
CA ASN A 52 17.17 14.77 -1.01
C ASN A 52 18.31 15.79 -1.15
N ARG A 53 19.56 15.32 -1.21
CA ARG A 53 20.75 16.15 -1.35
C ARG A 53 20.67 17.14 -2.51
N GLU A 54 19.97 16.79 -3.58
CA GLU A 54 19.88 17.58 -4.80
C GLU A 54 18.75 18.61 -4.79
N TYR A 55 17.89 18.58 -3.75
CA TYR A 55 16.72 19.45 -3.68
C TYR A 55 17.09 20.94 -3.54
N THR A 56 16.73 21.73 -4.55
CA THR A 56 16.95 23.18 -4.62
C THR A 56 15.59 23.88 -4.72
N PRO A 57 14.93 24.20 -3.56
CA PRO A 57 13.51 24.57 -3.53
C PRO A 57 13.17 25.87 -4.30
N PHE A 58 14.13 26.79 -4.47
CA PHE A 58 13.86 28.14 -4.99
C PHE A 58 14.39 28.39 -6.40
N THR A 59 15.10 27.44 -6.98
CA THR A 59 15.62 27.49 -8.34
C THR A 59 14.87 26.50 -9.24
N LEU A 60 14.99 26.59 -10.54
CA LEU A 60 14.27 25.77 -11.50
C LEU A 60 15.22 25.12 -12.51
N GLY A 61 14.99 23.86 -12.83
CA GLY A 61 15.73 23.15 -13.87
C GLY A 61 17.17 22.80 -13.51
N ASP A 62 17.56 22.86 -12.26
CA ASP A 62 18.92 22.60 -11.80
C ASP A 62 19.08 21.37 -10.91
N ASP A 63 17.99 20.85 -10.37
CA ASP A 63 17.94 19.54 -9.73
C ASP A 63 17.16 18.52 -10.57
N GLN A 64 16.89 17.34 -10.08
CA GLN A 64 16.02 16.32 -10.71
C GLN A 64 15.03 15.77 -9.71
N THR A 65 14.85 16.48 -8.59
CA THR A 65 13.99 16.02 -7.52
C THR A 65 12.51 16.16 -7.88
N ILE A 66 11.72 15.30 -7.29
CA ILE A 66 10.28 15.26 -7.41
C ILE A 66 9.63 15.48 -6.05
N GLY A 67 8.36 15.90 -6.04
CA GLY A 67 7.66 16.21 -4.79
C GLY A 67 8.19 17.44 -4.08
N GLY A 68 8.03 17.44 -2.75
CA GLY A 68 8.29 18.56 -1.85
C GLY A 68 7.02 19.34 -1.55
N ILE A 69 6.61 19.34 -0.26
CA ILE A 69 5.32 19.92 0.16
C ILE A 69 5.23 21.44 -0.14
N ALA A 70 6.36 22.15 -0.14
CA ALA A 70 6.40 23.56 -0.48
C ALA A 70 6.17 23.83 -1.98
N ARG A 71 6.54 22.90 -2.86
CA ARG A 71 6.17 22.95 -4.29
C ARG A 71 4.67 22.62 -4.50
N VAL A 72 4.15 21.60 -3.78
CA VAL A 72 2.72 21.29 -3.73
C VAL A 72 1.92 22.54 -3.32
N ALA A 73 2.39 23.26 -2.29
CA ALA A 73 1.78 24.49 -1.80
C ALA A 73 1.69 25.58 -2.89
N THR A 74 2.76 25.76 -3.65
CA THR A 74 2.77 26.73 -4.78
C THR A 74 1.64 26.45 -5.76
N VAL A 75 1.48 25.18 -6.16
CA VAL A 75 0.44 24.79 -7.12
C VAL A 75 -0.95 24.96 -6.53
N ILE A 76 -1.20 24.45 -5.32
CA ILE A 76 -2.52 24.52 -4.68
C ILE A 76 -2.94 26.00 -4.43
N LYS A 77 -2.03 26.80 -3.87
CA LYS A 77 -2.31 28.24 -3.62
C LYS A 77 -2.60 29.00 -4.90
N ALA A 78 -1.84 28.74 -5.98
CA ALA A 78 -2.07 29.39 -7.26
C ALA A 78 -3.43 29.01 -7.89
N LEU A 79 -3.86 27.75 -7.75
CA LEU A 79 -5.17 27.28 -8.22
C LEU A 79 -6.31 27.88 -7.38
N LYS A 80 -6.18 27.86 -6.05
CA LYS A 80 -7.18 28.50 -5.15
C LYS A 80 -7.32 30.00 -5.41
N GLN A 81 -6.21 30.70 -5.66
CA GLN A 81 -6.24 32.13 -5.94
C GLN A 81 -7.02 32.49 -7.22
N LYS A 82 -7.01 31.59 -8.21
CA LYS A 82 -7.78 31.79 -9.46
C LYS A 82 -9.29 31.69 -9.26
N SER A 83 -9.75 30.83 -8.35
CA SER A 83 -11.17 30.52 -8.17
C SER A 83 -11.47 30.14 -6.71
N PRO A 84 -11.30 31.05 -5.74
CA PRO A 84 -11.37 30.73 -4.31
C PRO A 84 -12.77 30.25 -3.89
N GLU A 85 -13.83 30.81 -4.51
CA GLU A 85 -15.22 30.52 -4.15
C GLU A 85 -15.71 29.16 -4.69
N THR A 86 -14.99 28.56 -5.64
CA THR A 86 -15.39 27.30 -6.27
C THR A 86 -14.43 26.16 -5.98
N THR A 87 -13.34 26.39 -5.24
CA THR A 87 -12.29 25.41 -5.03
C THR A 87 -12.42 24.75 -3.66
N LEU A 88 -12.32 23.41 -3.63
CA LEU A 88 -12.23 22.58 -2.45
C LEU A 88 -10.96 21.70 -2.52
N VAL A 89 -10.16 21.67 -1.47
CA VAL A 89 -8.89 20.90 -1.41
C VAL A 89 -9.05 19.74 -0.44
N ILE A 90 -8.83 18.50 -0.95
CA ILE A 90 -9.06 17.26 -0.21
C ILE A 90 -7.80 16.38 -0.28
N ASP A 91 -7.52 15.67 0.83
CA ASP A 91 -6.49 14.63 0.84
C ASP A 91 -7.10 13.24 1.12
N GLY A 92 -6.61 12.24 0.39
CA GLY A 92 -7.06 10.84 0.44
C GLY A 92 -6.49 10.00 1.59
N GLY A 93 -5.83 10.62 2.58
CA GLY A 93 -5.26 9.94 3.76
C GLY A 93 -3.81 9.53 3.60
N ASP A 94 -3.24 8.91 4.65
CA ASP A 94 -1.83 8.57 4.78
C ASP A 94 -0.91 9.80 4.66
N PHE A 95 -1.21 10.82 5.44
CA PHE A 95 -0.35 12.02 5.52
C PHE A 95 0.86 11.81 6.44
N LEU A 96 0.83 10.79 7.33
CA LEU A 96 1.91 10.41 8.24
C LEU A 96 2.79 9.27 7.65
N MET A 97 3.91 9.02 8.33
CA MET A 97 4.91 7.98 8.04
C MET A 97 5.64 8.17 6.71
N GLY A 98 6.86 7.62 6.62
CA GLY A 98 7.66 7.61 5.40
C GLY A 98 8.95 8.43 5.48
N THR A 99 9.07 9.44 6.34
CA THR A 99 10.30 10.24 6.49
C THR A 99 10.59 10.58 7.96
N LEU A 100 11.79 11.13 8.22
CA LEU A 100 12.19 11.57 9.57
C LEU A 100 11.24 12.61 10.18
N PHE A 101 10.43 13.32 9.40
CA PHE A 101 9.51 14.32 9.92
C PHE A 101 8.42 13.70 10.80
N HIS A 102 7.91 12.51 10.48
CA HIS A 102 6.90 11.85 11.33
C HIS A 102 7.42 11.53 12.74
N THR A 103 8.75 11.50 12.93
CA THR A 103 9.33 11.19 14.23
C THR A 103 9.02 12.24 15.30
N ILE A 104 8.63 13.45 14.89
CA ILE A 104 8.19 14.54 15.77
C ILE A 104 6.67 14.77 15.72
N ALA A 105 5.90 13.92 15.03
CA ALA A 105 4.48 14.16 14.81
C ALA A 105 3.68 14.25 16.11
N ARG A 106 4.00 13.42 17.12
CA ARG A 106 3.30 13.44 18.42
C ARG A 106 3.48 14.76 19.19
N GLU A 107 4.62 15.44 19.01
CA GLU A 107 4.92 16.69 19.69
C GLU A 107 4.57 17.91 18.85
N GLU A 108 4.79 17.83 17.54
CA GLU A 108 4.74 18.99 16.66
C GLU A 108 3.58 18.95 15.67
N SER A 109 3.12 17.75 15.28
CA SER A 109 2.08 17.57 14.26
C SER A 109 2.35 18.38 12.98
N ALA A 110 3.61 18.30 12.52
CA ALA A 110 4.13 19.13 11.43
C ALA A 110 3.28 19.02 10.16
N GLU A 111 2.86 17.80 9.82
CA GLU A 111 2.07 17.48 8.64
C GLU A 111 0.72 18.21 8.64
N LEU A 112 -0.09 18.06 9.70
CA LEU A 112 -1.39 18.69 9.78
C LEU A 112 -1.30 20.22 9.80
N ARG A 113 -0.25 20.76 10.43
CA ARG A 113 0.00 22.21 10.44
C ARG A 113 0.33 22.72 9.04
N LEU A 114 1.20 22.03 8.31
CA LEU A 114 1.54 22.38 6.93
C LEU A 114 0.33 22.25 6.00
N LEU A 115 -0.45 21.18 6.10
CA LEU A 115 -1.66 20.99 5.30
C LEU A 115 -2.68 22.10 5.55
N HIS A 116 -2.87 22.53 6.80
CA HIS A 116 -3.72 23.69 7.10
C HIS A 116 -3.21 24.98 6.44
N GLU A 117 -1.92 25.27 6.55
CA GLU A 117 -1.30 26.49 5.99
C GLU A 117 -1.29 26.50 4.43
N ILE A 118 -1.27 25.33 3.81
CA ILE A 118 -1.42 25.19 2.36
C ILE A 118 -2.87 25.46 1.95
N GLY A 119 -3.82 25.16 2.83
CA GLY A 119 -5.24 25.39 2.63
C GLY A 119 -6.04 24.15 2.27
N TYR A 120 -5.62 22.97 2.73
CA TYR A 120 -6.46 21.78 2.72
C TYR A 120 -7.67 21.99 3.62
N GLU A 121 -8.82 21.48 3.18
CA GLU A 121 -10.10 21.69 3.87
C GLU A 121 -10.65 20.39 4.45
N ALA A 122 -10.39 19.23 3.81
CA ALA A 122 -10.77 17.92 4.31
C ALA A 122 -9.64 16.89 4.09
N ILE A 123 -9.49 15.96 5.02
CA ILE A 123 -8.52 14.87 4.98
C ILE A 123 -9.21 13.64 5.54
N THR A 124 -9.16 12.49 4.83
CA THR A 124 -9.54 11.22 5.45
C THR A 124 -8.38 10.62 6.23
N LEU A 125 -8.65 9.74 7.20
CA LEU A 125 -7.60 8.97 7.85
C LEU A 125 -7.28 7.73 7.00
N GLY A 126 -5.97 7.44 6.83
CA GLY A 126 -5.47 6.22 6.24
C GLY A 126 -4.92 5.24 7.28
N ASN A 127 -4.31 4.15 6.84
CA ASN A 127 -3.78 3.11 7.72
C ASN A 127 -2.52 3.54 8.47
N HIS A 128 -1.68 4.38 7.88
CA HIS A 128 -0.43 4.84 8.51
C HIS A 128 -0.63 5.84 9.64
N GLU A 129 -1.78 6.50 9.76
CA GLU A 129 -2.12 7.26 10.95
C GLU A 129 -2.21 6.37 12.19
N PHE A 130 -2.54 5.08 12.03
CA PHE A 130 -2.63 4.10 13.11
C PHE A 130 -1.30 3.39 13.44
N ASP A 131 -0.23 3.62 12.70
CA ASP A 131 1.11 3.12 13.07
C ASP A 131 1.55 3.63 14.45
N PHE A 132 1.07 4.83 14.84
CA PHE A 132 1.24 5.39 16.17
C PHE A 132 0.28 4.80 17.23
N ARG A 133 -0.55 3.84 16.87
CA ARG A 133 -1.67 3.30 17.68
C ARG A 133 -2.74 4.38 17.98
N PRO A 134 -3.93 4.01 18.41
CA PRO A 134 -5.01 4.97 18.73
C PRO A 134 -4.57 6.07 19.71
N ARG A 135 -3.79 5.69 20.73
CA ARG A 135 -3.28 6.65 21.72
C ARG A 135 -2.30 7.66 21.10
N GLY A 136 -1.37 7.22 20.25
CA GLY A 136 -0.41 8.09 19.58
C GLY A 136 -1.07 9.02 18.58
N LEU A 137 -2.03 8.52 17.80
CA LEU A 137 -2.85 9.36 16.91
C LEU A 137 -3.59 10.42 17.70
N ALA A 138 -4.18 10.08 18.86
CA ALA A 138 -4.82 11.06 19.74
C ALA A 138 -3.84 12.14 20.23
N GLN A 139 -2.57 11.78 20.52
CA GLN A 139 -1.53 12.74 20.90
C GLN A 139 -1.22 13.70 19.74
N ILE A 140 -1.05 13.18 18.51
CA ILE A 140 -0.79 13.97 17.30
C ILE A 140 -1.91 14.99 17.08
N LEU A 141 -3.18 14.56 17.15
CA LEU A 141 -4.33 15.43 16.97
C LEU A 141 -4.42 16.51 18.06
N ASN A 142 -4.17 16.17 19.32
CA ASN A 142 -4.14 17.16 20.40
C ASN A 142 -2.97 18.15 20.24
N ALA A 143 -1.79 17.70 19.79
CA ALA A 143 -0.65 18.56 19.49
C ALA A 143 -1.01 19.56 18.37
N ALA A 144 -1.65 19.10 17.30
CA ALA A 144 -2.12 19.95 16.21
C ALA A 144 -3.08 21.03 16.71
N LEU A 145 -4.13 20.64 17.45
CA LEU A 145 -5.14 21.54 17.98
C LEU A 145 -4.58 22.57 18.98
N SER A 146 -3.54 22.20 19.73
CA SER A 146 -2.89 23.12 20.65
C SER A 146 -2.15 24.26 19.95
N LYS A 147 -1.83 24.09 18.66
CA LYS A 147 -1.06 25.03 17.83
C LYS A 147 -1.93 25.81 16.84
N GLY A 148 -3.21 25.52 16.77
CA GLY A 148 -4.19 26.25 15.96
C GLY A 148 -5.16 25.34 15.21
N ASP A 149 -5.84 25.89 14.22
CA ASP A 149 -6.81 25.18 13.40
C ASP A 149 -6.15 24.09 12.53
N ILE A 150 -6.93 23.07 12.20
CA ILE A 150 -6.55 21.95 11.33
C ILE A 150 -7.65 21.74 10.28
N PRO A 151 -7.34 21.08 9.13
CA PRO A 151 -8.37 20.64 8.20
C PRO A 151 -9.39 19.73 8.86
N ALA A 152 -10.61 19.64 8.30
CA ALA A 152 -11.60 18.68 8.77
C ALA A 152 -11.08 17.24 8.58
N LEU A 153 -10.91 16.51 9.67
CA LEU A 153 -10.51 15.11 9.65
C LEU A 153 -11.77 14.24 9.57
N LEU A 154 -11.80 13.32 8.61
CA LEU A 154 -12.96 12.53 8.26
C LEU A 154 -12.71 11.04 8.43
N ALA A 155 -13.61 10.33 9.16
CA ALA A 155 -13.57 8.89 9.31
C ALA A 155 -14.94 8.35 9.73
N ALA A 156 -15.72 7.84 8.78
CA ALA A 156 -17.12 7.47 9.01
C ALA A 156 -17.32 6.01 9.46
N ASN A 157 -16.33 5.14 9.23
CA ASN A 157 -16.44 3.70 9.46
C ASN A 157 -15.57 3.16 10.59
N ILE A 158 -14.99 4.02 11.42
CA ILE A 158 -14.26 3.62 12.64
C ILE A 158 -15.23 3.06 13.67
N VAL A 159 -14.82 1.96 14.33
CA VAL A 159 -15.54 1.31 15.42
C VAL A 159 -14.59 1.18 16.61
N PHE A 160 -14.96 1.82 17.73
CA PHE A 160 -14.22 1.79 18.99
C PHE A 160 -14.58 0.55 19.82
N SER A 161 -13.65 0.10 20.65
CA SER A 161 -13.88 -1.01 21.58
C SER A 161 -14.79 -0.58 22.74
N GLU A 162 -15.67 -1.48 23.18
CA GLU A 162 -16.46 -1.27 24.41
C GLU A 162 -15.73 -1.78 25.67
N SER A 163 -14.71 -2.64 25.51
CA SER A 163 -14.06 -3.34 26.63
C SER A 163 -12.59 -3.00 26.80
N ASP A 164 -11.91 -2.51 25.78
CA ASP A 164 -10.50 -2.13 25.82
C ASP A 164 -10.38 -0.60 25.80
N THR A 165 -9.75 -0.05 26.84
CA THR A 165 -9.64 1.41 27.05
C THR A 165 -8.47 2.06 26.30
N SER A 166 -7.68 1.29 25.56
CA SER A 166 -6.49 1.81 24.87
C SER A 166 -6.82 2.75 23.69
N ASP A 167 -8.07 2.75 23.20
CA ASP A 167 -8.58 3.67 22.18
C ASP A 167 -9.44 4.83 22.74
N ASP A 168 -9.71 4.88 24.05
CA ASP A 168 -10.56 5.90 24.69
C ASP A 168 -10.11 7.33 24.38
N ALA A 169 -8.81 7.58 24.36
CA ALA A 169 -8.27 8.91 24.06
C ALA A 169 -8.62 9.39 22.65
N LEU A 170 -8.60 8.49 21.67
CA LEU A 170 -9.01 8.77 20.30
C LEU A 170 -10.54 8.89 20.21
N GLN A 171 -11.28 8.00 20.86
CA GLN A 171 -12.73 8.05 20.91
C GLN A 171 -13.23 9.39 21.48
N ALA A 172 -12.54 9.93 22.49
CA ALA A 172 -12.88 11.24 23.08
C ALA A 172 -12.76 12.37 22.05
N LEU A 173 -11.80 12.33 21.11
CA LEU A 173 -11.68 13.32 20.04
C LEU A 173 -12.83 13.19 19.02
N PHE A 174 -13.28 11.98 18.72
CA PHE A 174 -14.48 11.78 17.90
C PHE A 174 -15.73 12.33 18.59
N LYS A 175 -15.93 12.07 19.89
CA LYS A 175 -17.05 12.61 20.67
C LYS A 175 -17.04 14.14 20.73
N ARG A 176 -15.85 14.76 20.68
CA ARG A 176 -15.68 16.23 20.64
C ARG A 176 -15.85 16.81 19.23
N GLY A 177 -16.01 15.99 18.20
CA GLY A 177 -16.14 16.42 16.81
C GLY A 177 -14.84 16.93 16.18
N VAL A 178 -13.68 16.52 16.70
CA VAL A 178 -12.36 16.80 16.09
C VAL A 178 -12.18 15.93 14.84
N VAL A 179 -12.49 14.63 14.94
CA VAL A 179 -12.67 13.76 13.79
C VAL A 179 -14.16 13.50 13.62
N LYS A 180 -14.65 13.60 12.41
CA LYS A 180 -16.08 13.55 12.08
C LYS A 180 -16.35 12.46 11.05
N PRO A 181 -17.55 11.90 10.99
CA PRO A 181 -17.93 11.01 9.90
C PRO A 181 -18.00 11.75 8.56
N TYR A 182 -18.41 13.02 8.55
CA TYR A 182 -18.53 13.88 7.38
C TYR A 182 -18.46 15.36 7.74
N GLN A 183 -18.26 16.21 6.73
CA GLN A 183 -18.32 17.67 6.82
C GLN A 183 -19.09 18.24 5.60
N ILE A 184 -19.91 19.26 5.84
CA ILE A 184 -20.56 20.03 4.75
C ILE A 184 -19.75 21.30 4.50
N PHE A 185 -19.41 21.51 3.23
CA PHE A 185 -18.77 22.73 2.73
C PHE A 185 -19.77 23.50 1.85
N VAL A 186 -19.63 24.82 1.83
CA VAL A 186 -20.41 25.67 0.92
C VAL A 186 -19.46 26.40 -0.01
N LYS A 187 -19.57 26.10 -1.30
CA LYS A 187 -18.75 26.72 -2.38
C LYS A 187 -19.67 27.17 -3.52
N ASN A 188 -19.54 28.39 -3.95
CA ASN A 188 -20.37 28.96 -5.04
C ASN A 188 -21.89 28.73 -4.85
N GLY A 189 -22.34 28.75 -3.58
CA GLY A 189 -23.72 28.44 -3.22
C GLY A 189 -24.14 26.99 -3.44
N LEU A 190 -23.18 26.07 -3.62
CA LEU A 190 -23.37 24.60 -3.58
C LEU A 190 -23.08 24.09 -2.16
N ARG A 191 -23.92 23.19 -1.70
CA ARG A 191 -23.68 22.41 -0.47
C ARG A 191 -22.99 21.10 -0.85
N ILE A 192 -21.76 20.93 -0.41
CA ILE A 192 -20.91 19.78 -0.77
C ILE A 192 -20.74 18.92 0.48
N GLY A 193 -21.26 17.70 0.45
CA GLY A 193 -21.07 16.70 1.50
C GLY A 193 -19.80 15.91 1.24
N VAL A 194 -18.83 15.99 2.14
CA VAL A 194 -17.61 15.20 2.09
C VAL A 194 -17.58 14.22 3.27
N PHE A 195 -17.38 12.95 3.02
CA PHE A 195 -17.21 11.96 4.08
C PHE A 195 -15.95 11.12 3.84
N GLY A 196 -15.38 10.53 4.92
CA GLY A 196 -14.16 9.75 4.86
C GLY A 196 -14.41 8.28 5.19
N VAL A 197 -13.77 7.34 4.49
CA VAL A 197 -13.79 5.91 4.81
C VAL A 197 -12.42 5.26 4.65
N MET A 198 -12.11 4.33 5.54
CA MET A 198 -11.01 3.38 5.44
C MET A 198 -11.48 2.16 4.66
N GLY A 199 -10.71 1.73 3.65
CA GLY A 199 -10.93 0.46 2.96
C GLY A 199 -10.62 -0.75 3.83
N MET A 200 -11.17 -1.91 3.49
CA MET A 200 -10.89 -3.14 4.25
C MET A 200 -9.48 -3.66 3.99
N ASN A 201 -8.94 -3.47 2.78
CA ASN A 201 -7.55 -3.81 2.47
C ASN A 201 -6.57 -2.95 3.29
N ALA A 202 -6.81 -1.65 3.39
CA ALA A 202 -6.03 -0.75 4.22
C ALA A 202 -6.13 -1.12 5.71
N ALA A 203 -7.32 -1.47 6.18
CA ALA A 203 -7.54 -1.94 7.55
C ALA A 203 -6.79 -3.26 7.85
N GLU A 204 -6.68 -4.18 6.88
CA GLU A 204 -5.95 -5.44 7.01
C GLU A 204 -4.45 -5.22 7.27
N VAL A 205 -3.87 -4.16 6.72
CA VAL A 205 -2.45 -3.79 6.91
C VAL A 205 -2.22 -2.76 8.02
N ALA A 206 -3.23 -2.49 8.85
CA ALA A 206 -3.15 -1.63 10.03
C ALA A 206 -3.26 -2.42 11.36
N PRO A 207 -2.38 -3.40 11.66
CA PRO A 207 -2.51 -4.25 12.85
C PRO A 207 -2.39 -3.47 14.16
N PHE A 208 -1.76 -2.31 14.15
CA PHE A 208 -1.60 -1.43 15.31
C PHE A 208 -2.80 -0.50 15.55
N ALA A 209 -3.81 -0.52 14.69
CA ALA A 209 -5.08 0.17 14.94
C ALA A 209 -5.86 -0.48 16.10
N ALA A 210 -5.61 -1.75 16.40
CA ALA A 210 -6.30 -2.45 17.49
C ALA A 210 -6.21 -1.66 18.83
N PRO A 211 -7.31 -1.62 19.60
CA PRO A 211 -8.57 -2.35 19.44
C PRO A 211 -9.57 -1.71 18.47
N VAL A 212 -9.26 -0.57 17.85
CA VAL A 212 -10.09 0.05 16.80
C VAL A 212 -10.24 -0.96 15.65
N THR A 213 -11.47 -1.04 15.13
CA THR A 213 -11.81 -1.81 13.93
C THR A 213 -12.55 -0.92 12.93
N PHE A 214 -12.81 -1.43 11.72
CA PHE A 214 -13.44 -0.67 10.66
C PHE A 214 -14.66 -1.41 10.14
N ALA A 215 -15.80 -0.70 10.07
CA ALA A 215 -17.01 -1.20 9.45
C ALA A 215 -16.87 -1.23 7.92
N ASN A 216 -17.70 -2.04 7.25
CA ASN A 216 -17.69 -2.11 5.78
C ASN A 216 -17.90 -0.72 5.17
N PRO A 217 -17.00 -0.25 4.27
CA PRO A 217 -17.04 1.09 3.70
C PRO A 217 -18.27 1.34 2.82
N VAL A 218 -18.73 0.34 2.07
CA VAL A 218 -19.91 0.46 1.19
C VAL A 218 -21.19 0.65 2.02
N GLU A 219 -21.38 -0.14 3.06
CA GLU A 219 -22.55 -0.01 3.94
C GLU A 219 -22.52 1.31 4.71
N THR A 220 -21.32 1.77 5.10
CA THR A 220 -21.14 3.08 5.71
C THR A 220 -21.49 4.21 4.74
N ALA A 221 -21.01 4.12 3.50
CA ALA A 221 -21.33 5.10 2.45
C ALA A 221 -22.84 5.18 2.16
N LYS A 222 -23.52 4.05 2.01
CA LYS A 222 -25.00 4.02 1.86
C LYS A 222 -25.72 4.75 2.99
N ARG A 223 -25.25 4.57 4.23
CA ARG A 223 -25.81 5.27 5.41
C ARG A 223 -25.58 6.78 5.35
N ILE A 224 -24.34 7.22 5.01
CA ILE A 224 -23.99 8.65 4.94
C ILE A 224 -24.74 9.34 3.77
N VAL A 225 -24.78 8.70 2.61
CA VAL A 225 -25.53 9.20 1.44
C VAL A 225 -27.00 9.44 1.77
N LYS A 226 -27.63 8.54 2.55
CA LYS A 226 -29.00 8.72 3.00
C LYS A 226 -29.16 9.98 3.88
N ILE A 227 -28.20 10.26 4.77
CA ILE A 227 -28.16 11.49 5.58
C ILE A 227 -28.00 12.71 4.68
N PHE A 228 -27.08 12.68 3.73
CA PHE A 228 -26.82 13.77 2.80
C PHE A 228 -28.03 14.14 1.96
N LYS A 229 -28.78 13.15 1.46
CA LYS A 229 -29.99 13.38 0.65
C LYS A 229 -31.18 13.85 1.45
N ASN A 230 -31.44 13.22 2.60
CA ASN A 230 -32.67 13.44 3.34
C ASN A 230 -32.57 14.57 4.37
N ASP A 231 -31.46 14.64 5.11
CA ASP A 231 -31.32 15.54 6.24
C ASP A 231 -30.51 16.78 5.87
N GLU A 232 -29.34 16.60 5.23
CA GLU A 232 -28.43 17.69 4.90
C GLU A 232 -28.73 18.37 3.56
N ARG A 233 -29.41 17.67 2.63
CA ARG A 233 -29.78 18.18 1.30
C ARG A 233 -28.58 18.77 0.55
N VAL A 234 -27.52 18.00 0.40
CA VAL A 234 -26.33 18.41 -0.33
C VAL A 234 -26.55 18.36 -1.85
N ASP A 235 -25.85 19.23 -2.56
CA ASP A 235 -25.88 19.31 -4.03
C ASP A 235 -24.83 18.37 -4.67
N VAL A 236 -23.69 18.12 -3.97
CA VAL A 236 -22.58 17.27 -4.45
C VAL A 236 -22.12 16.36 -3.32
N ILE A 237 -21.91 15.09 -3.61
CA ILE A 237 -21.44 14.07 -2.66
C ILE A 237 -20.04 13.63 -3.04
N VAL A 238 -19.07 13.86 -2.16
CA VAL A 238 -17.67 13.45 -2.33
C VAL A 238 -17.30 12.43 -1.27
N CYS A 239 -16.74 11.31 -1.68
CA CYS A 239 -16.12 10.34 -0.79
C CYS A 239 -14.61 10.51 -0.83
N ALA A 240 -13.98 10.83 0.30
CA ALA A 240 -12.55 10.70 0.51
C ALA A 240 -12.29 9.26 1.02
N SER A 241 -11.77 8.41 0.16
CA SER A 241 -11.61 6.97 0.43
C SER A 241 -10.14 6.61 0.58
N HIS A 242 -9.83 5.83 1.61
CA HIS A 242 -8.52 5.19 1.70
C HIS A 242 -8.65 3.69 1.44
N GLY A 243 -9.14 3.35 0.21
CA GLY A 243 -9.47 1.99 -0.21
C GLY A 243 -8.58 1.44 -1.32
N GLY A 244 -8.22 2.29 -2.27
CA GLY A 244 -7.28 1.97 -3.34
C GLY A 244 -7.86 1.40 -4.62
N VAL A 245 -7.03 1.51 -5.68
CA VAL A 245 -7.28 0.93 -7.01
C VAL A 245 -6.01 0.28 -7.54
N TRP A 246 -6.15 -0.86 -8.21
CA TRP A 246 -5.03 -1.63 -8.77
C TRP A 246 -5.27 -2.02 -10.22
N ARG A 247 -4.17 -2.28 -10.95
CA ARG A 247 -4.29 -2.95 -12.25
C ARG A 247 -4.59 -4.43 -12.04
N LYS A 248 -5.56 -4.96 -12.79
CA LYS A 248 -5.77 -6.41 -12.86
C LYS A 248 -4.55 -7.11 -13.43
N SER A 249 -4.47 -8.41 -13.23
CA SER A 249 -3.40 -9.26 -13.77
C SER A 249 -3.25 -9.16 -15.31
N ASP A 250 -4.33 -8.76 -16.02
CA ASP A 250 -4.31 -8.50 -17.46
C ASP A 250 -3.63 -7.19 -17.86
N GLN A 251 -3.27 -6.35 -16.88
CA GLN A 251 -2.69 -5.00 -17.03
C GLN A 251 -3.54 -4.00 -17.83
N LYS A 252 -4.77 -4.36 -18.18
CA LYS A 252 -5.69 -3.53 -18.98
C LYS A 252 -6.83 -2.94 -18.17
N ASN A 253 -7.37 -3.74 -17.27
CA ASN A 253 -8.51 -3.37 -16.46
C ASN A 253 -8.08 -2.96 -15.05
N TRP A 254 -8.94 -2.18 -14.40
CA TRP A 254 -8.79 -1.75 -13.03
C TRP A 254 -9.70 -2.54 -12.10
N GLU A 255 -9.28 -2.71 -10.86
CA GLU A 255 -10.05 -3.23 -9.74
C GLU A 255 -9.66 -2.47 -8.47
N GLY A 256 -10.40 -2.64 -7.40
CA GLY A 256 -10.12 -2.02 -6.11
C GLY A 256 -11.38 -1.55 -5.40
N GLU A 257 -11.23 -1.29 -4.10
CA GLU A 257 -12.37 -0.95 -3.23
C GLU A 257 -13.00 0.40 -3.61
N ASP A 258 -12.25 1.35 -4.13
CA ASP A 258 -12.77 2.63 -4.59
C ASP A 258 -13.67 2.47 -5.83
N ILE A 259 -13.36 1.51 -6.71
CA ILE A 259 -14.19 1.16 -7.86
C ILE A 259 -15.48 0.47 -7.39
N ASP A 260 -15.38 -0.44 -6.42
CA ASP A 260 -16.53 -1.14 -5.88
C ASP A 260 -17.46 -0.18 -5.13
N LEU A 261 -16.89 0.76 -4.37
CA LEU A 261 -17.62 1.83 -3.69
C LEU A 261 -18.42 2.69 -4.68
N ALA A 262 -17.78 3.18 -5.76
CA ALA A 262 -18.47 3.95 -6.80
C ALA A 262 -19.53 3.16 -7.55
N ARG A 263 -19.33 1.83 -7.70
CA ARG A 263 -20.29 0.94 -8.36
C ARG A 263 -21.52 0.65 -7.50
N GLU A 264 -21.31 0.39 -6.20
CA GLU A 264 -22.36 -0.03 -5.28
C GLU A 264 -23.12 1.13 -4.63
N VAL A 265 -22.58 2.34 -4.70
CA VAL A 265 -23.17 3.59 -4.18
C VAL A 265 -23.16 4.65 -5.29
N PRO A 266 -23.98 4.48 -6.35
CA PRO A 266 -23.94 5.36 -7.53
C PRO A 266 -24.39 6.79 -7.27
N GLU A 267 -24.81 7.10 -6.07
CA GLU A 267 -25.14 8.46 -5.63
C GLU A 267 -23.92 9.28 -5.20
N ILE A 268 -22.74 8.68 -5.11
CA ILE A 268 -21.48 9.38 -4.91
C ILE A 268 -21.08 10.02 -6.24
N ASP A 269 -20.89 11.34 -6.25
CA ASP A 269 -20.51 12.09 -7.45
C ASP A 269 -19.01 12.01 -7.73
N VAL A 270 -18.16 11.91 -6.68
CA VAL A 270 -16.69 11.83 -6.80
C VAL A 270 -16.10 10.94 -5.72
N VAL A 271 -15.16 10.06 -6.07
CA VAL A 271 -14.30 9.35 -5.13
C VAL A 271 -12.87 9.89 -5.25
N VAL A 272 -12.34 10.44 -4.15
CA VAL A 272 -10.93 10.81 -4.00
C VAL A 272 -10.25 9.69 -3.23
N GLY A 273 -9.46 8.87 -3.93
CA GLY A 273 -8.84 7.67 -3.40
C GLY A 273 -7.42 7.86 -2.87
N GLY A 274 -6.92 6.86 -2.13
CA GLY A 274 -5.57 6.76 -1.59
C GLY A 274 -5.13 5.31 -1.47
N HIS A 275 -4.18 5.00 -0.56
CA HIS A 275 -3.72 3.68 -0.14
C HIS A 275 -2.82 2.94 -1.15
N SER A 276 -3.25 2.77 -2.37
CA SER A 276 -2.52 1.95 -3.36
C SER A 276 -1.38 2.68 -4.08
N HIS A 277 -1.13 3.96 -3.75
CA HIS A 277 -0.11 4.82 -4.39
C HIS A 277 -0.24 4.87 -5.92
N THR A 278 -1.41 4.54 -6.46
CA THR A 278 -1.63 4.45 -7.90
C THR A 278 -1.72 5.84 -8.52
N PHE A 279 -0.92 6.11 -9.54
CA PHE A 279 -1.05 7.32 -10.33
C PHE A 279 -2.08 7.13 -11.44
N LEU A 280 -3.20 7.84 -11.34
CA LEU A 280 -4.22 7.93 -12.38
C LEU A 280 -4.03 9.22 -13.17
N LYS A 281 -3.49 9.10 -14.38
CA LYS A 281 -3.36 10.25 -15.28
C LYS A 281 -4.74 10.79 -15.70
N GLU A 282 -5.71 9.91 -15.82
CA GLU A 282 -7.12 10.17 -16.11
C GLU A 282 -7.97 9.45 -15.08
N PRO A 283 -9.12 9.98 -14.67
CA PRO A 283 -10.03 9.31 -13.73
C PRO A 283 -10.50 7.95 -14.26
N ILE A 284 -10.69 7.00 -13.36
CA ILE A 284 -11.43 5.79 -13.69
C ILE A 284 -12.92 6.11 -13.59
N MET A 285 -13.63 6.09 -14.71
CA MET A 285 -15.07 6.34 -14.73
C MET A 285 -15.84 5.07 -14.38
N VAL A 286 -16.56 5.10 -13.26
CA VAL A 286 -17.48 4.03 -12.84
C VAL A 286 -18.90 4.57 -12.92
N ASN A 287 -19.63 4.13 -13.93
CA ASN A 287 -20.88 4.80 -14.33
C ASN A 287 -20.58 6.30 -14.65
N ASN A 288 -21.11 7.22 -13.85
CA ASN A 288 -20.85 8.66 -13.97
C ASN A 288 -19.89 9.18 -12.89
N THR A 289 -19.43 8.32 -11.97
CA THR A 289 -18.57 8.71 -10.85
C THR A 289 -17.09 8.62 -11.24
N PRO A 290 -16.32 9.72 -11.28
CA PRO A 290 -14.89 9.69 -11.40
C PRO A 290 -14.23 9.20 -10.10
N VAL A 291 -13.38 8.18 -10.21
CA VAL A 291 -12.48 7.71 -9.16
C VAL A 291 -11.09 8.26 -9.45
N LEU A 292 -10.55 8.99 -8.47
CA LEU A 292 -9.33 9.78 -8.59
C LEU A 292 -8.24 9.24 -7.66
N GLN A 293 -6.97 9.27 -8.12
CA GLN A 293 -5.82 9.04 -7.26
C GLN A 293 -4.57 9.72 -7.84
N ALA A 294 -3.83 10.46 -7.02
CA ALA A 294 -2.71 11.31 -7.46
C ALA A 294 -1.32 10.68 -7.26
N GLY A 295 -1.23 9.36 -7.25
CA GLY A 295 0.03 8.68 -6.91
C GLY A 295 0.28 8.72 -5.41
N ALA A 296 1.49 9.14 -5.01
CA ALA A 296 1.85 9.27 -3.60
C ALA A 296 2.95 10.33 -3.41
N GLU A 297 3.27 10.65 -2.14
CA GLU A 297 4.47 11.40 -1.75
C GLU A 297 4.51 12.82 -2.32
N GLY A 298 3.35 13.39 -2.67
CA GLY A 298 3.29 14.72 -3.26
C GLY A 298 3.90 14.83 -4.66
N ARG A 299 4.00 13.72 -5.40
CA ARG A 299 4.52 13.71 -6.79
C ARG A 299 3.58 14.37 -7.78
N TYR A 300 2.29 14.39 -7.49
CA TYR A 300 1.26 14.98 -8.33
C TYR A 300 0.20 15.69 -7.49
N VAL A 301 -0.42 16.68 -8.11
CA VAL A 301 -1.66 17.32 -7.63
C VAL A 301 -2.72 17.09 -8.69
N GLY A 302 -3.83 16.44 -8.30
CA GLY A 302 -4.99 16.25 -9.18
C GLY A 302 -5.94 17.43 -9.09
N VAL A 303 -6.54 17.81 -10.22
CA VAL A 303 -7.49 18.92 -10.37
C VAL A 303 -8.67 18.44 -11.18
N LEU A 304 -9.82 18.26 -10.53
CA LEU A 304 -11.08 17.89 -11.15
C LEU A 304 -12.00 19.12 -11.23
N ASN A 305 -12.45 19.47 -12.42
CA ASN A 305 -13.48 20.47 -12.64
C ASN A 305 -14.83 19.80 -12.89
N LEU A 306 -15.82 20.18 -12.08
CA LEU A 306 -17.20 19.73 -12.18
C LEU A 306 -18.10 20.87 -12.68
N GLU A 307 -19.14 20.48 -13.41
CA GLU A 307 -20.25 21.34 -13.80
C GLU A 307 -21.53 20.77 -13.20
N ILE A 308 -22.28 21.61 -12.52
CA ILE A 308 -23.52 21.23 -11.82
C ILE A 308 -24.68 21.99 -12.43
N GLU A 309 -25.57 21.30 -13.09
CA GLU A 309 -26.74 21.86 -13.74
C GLU A 309 -28.01 21.07 -13.38
N ASN A 310 -29.03 21.76 -12.89
CA ASN A 310 -30.34 21.18 -12.51
C ASN A 310 -30.25 20.00 -11.52
N GLY A 311 -29.20 19.91 -10.72
CA GLY A 311 -28.93 18.82 -9.78
C GLY A 311 -28.13 17.66 -10.34
N ASP A 312 -27.79 17.69 -11.62
CA ASP A 312 -26.88 16.74 -12.24
C ASP A 312 -25.44 17.22 -12.10
N VAL A 313 -24.56 16.34 -11.65
CA VAL A 313 -23.12 16.60 -11.48
C VAL A 313 -22.35 15.89 -12.60
N ALA A 314 -21.59 16.65 -13.38
CA ALA A 314 -20.80 16.11 -14.49
C ALA A 314 -19.35 16.54 -14.42
N MET A 315 -18.44 15.63 -14.73
CA MET A 315 -17.03 15.95 -14.92
C MET A 315 -16.86 16.78 -16.21
N LYS A 316 -16.29 17.98 -16.08
CA LYS A 316 -15.94 18.84 -17.20
C LYS A 316 -14.57 18.49 -17.75
N ASP A 317 -13.56 18.47 -16.89
CA ASP A 317 -12.19 18.08 -17.23
C ASP A 317 -11.43 17.62 -15.96
N TYR A 318 -10.31 16.96 -16.19
CA TYR A 318 -9.36 16.55 -15.16
C TYR A 318 -7.92 16.84 -15.62
N GLN A 319 -7.10 17.33 -14.71
CA GLN A 319 -5.68 17.55 -14.92
C GLN A 319 -4.87 16.98 -13.76
N SER A 320 -3.79 16.26 -14.08
CA SER A 320 -2.76 15.88 -13.11
C SER A 320 -1.52 16.75 -13.32
N ILE A 321 -1.11 17.49 -12.29
CA ILE A 321 0.03 18.40 -12.31
C ILE A 321 1.21 17.73 -11.63
N ALA A 322 2.30 17.47 -12.37
CA ALA A 322 3.51 16.90 -11.81
C ALA A 322 4.24 17.94 -10.92
N ILE A 323 4.67 17.49 -9.76
CA ILE A 323 5.44 18.29 -8.80
C ILE A 323 6.90 17.88 -8.91
N ASN A 324 7.71 18.73 -9.47
CA ASN A 324 9.13 18.51 -9.73
C ASN A 324 9.88 19.86 -9.79
N ASP A 325 11.11 19.83 -10.24
CA ASP A 325 12.01 20.98 -10.39
C ASP A 325 11.51 22.08 -11.36
N SER A 326 10.38 21.93 -12.03
CA SER A 326 9.74 23.01 -12.79
C SER A 326 8.87 23.92 -11.93
N VAL A 327 8.69 23.61 -10.63
CA VAL A 327 7.87 24.36 -9.68
C VAL A 327 8.73 24.92 -8.56
N ALA A 328 8.82 26.24 -8.46
CA ALA A 328 9.47 26.87 -7.31
C ALA A 328 8.65 26.68 -6.02
N ALA A 329 9.31 26.42 -4.92
CA ALA A 329 8.66 26.22 -3.63
C ALA A 329 8.05 27.51 -3.07
N ASP A 330 6.91 27.40 -2.38
CA ASP A 330 6.35 28.47 -1.56
C ASP A 330 7.32 28.79 -0.40
N ARG A 331 7.76 30.05 -0.30
CA ARG A 331 8.77 30.47 0.67
C ARG A 331 8.32 30.30 2.12
N HIS A 332 7.03 30.56 2.40
CA HIS A 332 6.50 30.45 3.75
C HIS A 332 6.46 28.97 4.18
N ILE A 333 5.95 28.11 3.34
CA ILE A 333 5.87 26.66 3.62
C ILE A 333 7.28 26.05 3.71
N GLN A 334 8.21 26.46 2.84
CA GLN A 334 9.60 25.97 2.96
C GLN A 334 10.24 26.40 4.28
N ALA A 335 10.03 27.63 4.72
CA ALA A 335 10.56 28.08 6.02
C ALA A 335 9.98 27.27 7.21
N MET A 336 8.71 26.84 7.12
CA MET A 336 8.13 25.92 8.11
C MET A 336 8.79 24.53 8.04
N VAL A 337 9.04 24.01 6.83
CA VAL A 337 9.74 22.72 6.64
C VAL A 337 11.15 22.79 7.23
N ASP A 338 11.91 23.88 6.97
CA ASP A 338 13.25 24.07 7.50
C ASP A 338 13.24 24.12 9.05
N HIS A 339 12.23 24.76 9.63
CA HIS A 339 12.03 24.76 11.08
C HIS A 339 11.79 23.35 11.64
N TYR A 340 10.92 22.56 11.01
CA TYR A 340 10.66 21.17 11.44
C TYR A 340 11.86 20.27 11.22
N GLN A 341 12.66 20.50 10.16
CA GLN A 341 13.93 19.80 9.95
C GLN A 341 14.90 20.03 11.12
N GLU A 342 15.04 21.28 11.58
CA GLU A 342 15.88 21.57 12.74
C GLU A 342 15.35 20.93 14.03
N MET A 343 14.03 20.84 14.21
CA MET A 343 13.42 20.12 15.35
C MET A 343 13.71 18.62 15.29
N VAL A 344 13.63 17.98 14.11
CA VAL A 344 14.04 16.58 13.92
C VAL A 344 15.50 16.41 14.30
N ASN A 345 16.38 17.27 13.80
CA ASN A 345 17.80 17.24 14.13
C ASN A 345 18.01 17.31 15.64
N GLN A 346 17.41 18.30 16.31
CA GLN A 346 17.63 18.52 17.75
C GLN A 346 17.08 17.39 18.61
N LYS A 347 15.84 16.93 18.33
CA LYS A 347 15.12 16.00 19.20
C LYS A 347 15.42 14.54 18.94
N LYS A 348 15.74 14.18 17.66
CA LYS A 348 15.80 12.78 17.25
C LYS A 348 17.18 12.33 16.75
N LEU A 349 17.94 13.19 16.06
CA LEU A 349 19.17 12.77 15.40
C LEU A 349 20.45 13.14 16.14
N ARG A 350 20.56 14.34 16.70
CA ARG A 350 21.75 14.76 17.46
C ARG A 350 22.10 13.88 18.66
N PRO A 351 21.14 13.28 19.40
CA PRO A 351 21.47 12.29 20.42
C PRO A 351 22.24 11.07 19.90
N HIS A 352 22.10 10.76 18.60
CA HIS A 352 22.84 9.69 17.90
C HIS A 352 24.05 10.20 17.10
N GLY A 353 24.41 11.48 17.23
CA GLY A 353 25.51 12.10 16.46
C GLY A 353 25.19 12.27 14.97
N LEU A 354 23.90 12.34 14.60
CA LEU A 354 23.41 12.43 13.23
C LEU A 354 22.74 13.77 12.95
N ALA A 355 22.61 14.10 11.65
CA ALA A 355 21.75 15.16 11.13
C ALA A 355 21.03 14.67 9.87
N LEU A 356 19.84 15.22 9.59
CA LEU A 356 18.96 14.79 8.50
C LEU A 356 19.65 14.90 7.13
N ASP A 357 20.34 16.01 6.91
CA ASP A 357 21.05 16.37 5.68
C ASP A 357 22.52 15.92 5.67
N GLN A 358 22.96 15.16 6.69
CA GLN A 358 24.32 14.62 6.75
C GLN A 358 24.51 13.61 5.61
N VAL A 359 25.53 13.80 4.77
CA VAL A 359 25.98 12.78 3.82
C VAL A 359 26.48 11.58 4.60
N PHE A 360 25.95 10.41 4.29
CA PHE A 360 26.15 9.20 5.08
C PHE A 360 26.79 8.07 4.28
N ALA A 361 26.50 7.97 3.00
CA ALA A 361 27.08 6.99 2.08
C ALA A 361 27.14 7.55 0.66
N GLU A 362 27.83 6.85 -0.23
CA GLU A 362 27.76 7.13 -1.65
C GLU A 362 27.51 5.86 -2.48
N THR A 363 26.89 6.02 -3.64
CA THR A 363 26.56 4.93 -4.55
C THR A 363 26.85 5.30 -6.00
N GLN A 364 27.23 4.29 -6.81
CA GLN A 364 27.45 4.42 -8.25
C GLN A 364 26.35 3.73 -9.07
N PHE A 365 25.23 3.36 -8.44
CA PHE A 365 24.10 2.68 -9.06
C PHE A 365 22.85 2.84 -8.19
N ASP A 366 21.70 2.68 -8.82
CA ASP A 366 20.43 2.68 -8.12
C ASP A 366 20.20 1.34 -7.41
N LEU A 367 19.65 1.42 -6.20
CA LEU A 367 19.11 0.26 -5.48
C LEU A 367 17.60 0.39 -5.46
N THR A 368 16.91 -0.59 -6.00
CA THR A 368 15.47 -0.56 -6.22
C THR A 368 14.76 -1.78 -5.66
N ILE A 369 13.52 -1.61 -5.22
CA ILE A 369 12.66 -2.69 -4.75
C ILE A 369 11.68 -3.13 -5.85
N LYS A 370 11.43 -4.44 -5.97
CA LYS A 370 10.55 -5.03 -6.97
C LYS A 370 9.85 -6.26 -6.41
N GLU A 371 8.78 -6.70 -7.08
CA GLU A 371 8.16 -8.02 -6.87
C GLU A 371 9.01 -9.15 -7.49
N ASP A 372 10.29 -9.11 -7.22
CA ASP A 372 11.29 -10.10 -7.57
C ASP A 372 12.45 -9.96 -6.57
N ASN A 373 13.44 -10.87 -6.63
CA ASN A 373 14.68 -10.66 -5.90
C ASN A 373 15.31 -9.33 -6.34
N SER A 374 15.44 -8.39 -5.42
CA SER A 374 15.88 -7.03 -5.70
C SER A 374 17.14 -6.66 -4.92
N ASN A 375 17.98 -5.82 -5.50
CA ASN A 375 19.25 -5.41 -4.88
C ASN A 375 19.04 -4.63 -3.58
N LEU A 376 18.02 -3.77 -3.50
CA LEU A 376 17.67 -3.08 -2.26
C LEU A 376 17.11 -4.05 -1.21
N GLY A 377 16.28 -5.00 -1.62
CA GLY A 377 15.76 -6.04 -0.73
C GLY A 377 16.87 -6.91 -0.16
N ASP A 378 17.88 -7.26 -0.98
CA ASP A 378 19.08 -7.96 -0.52
C ASP A 378 19.84 -7.14 0.53
N LEU A 379 20.04 -5.84 0.30
CA LEU A 379 20.72 -4.92 1.22
C LEU A 379 19.99 -4.81 2.57
N VAL A 380 18.68 -4.57 2.54
CA VAL A 380 17.86 -4.42 3.76
C VAL A 380 17.82 -5.70 4.58
N SER A 381 17.59 -6.86 3.93
CA SER A 381 17.56 -8.14 4.64
C SER A 381 18.93 -8.56 5.19
N ASP A 382 20.03 -8.19 4.51
CA ASP A 382 21.40 -8.37 5.03
C ASP A 382 21.66 -7.49 6.24
N ALA A 383 21.20 -6.24 6.23
CA ALA A 383 21.30 -5.34 7.38
C ALA A 383 20.59 -5.88 8.62
N ILE A 384 19.38 -6.44 8.46
CA ILE A 384 18.65 -7.09 9.58
C ILE A 384 19.48 -8.26 10.14
N ARG A 385 19.95 -9.16 9.29
CA ARG A 385 20.71 -10.34 9.72
C ARG A 385 22.01 -9.96 10.40
N TRP A 386 22.74 -9.03 9.82
CA TRP A 386 24.00 -8.53 10.37
C TRP A 386 23.77 -7.84 11.73
N SER A 387 22.76 -6.98 11.82
CA SER A 387 22.50 -6.23 13.05
C SER A 387 22.09 -7.15 14.21
N ILE A 388 21.24 -8.13 14.00
CA ILE A 388 20.88 -9.09 15.05
C ILE A 388 22.12 -9.82 15.57
N ASP A 389 23.05 -10.19 14.68
CA ASP A 389 24.31 -10.85 15.07
C ASP A 389 25.24 -9.93 15.87
N GLN A 390 25.21 -8.60 15.68
CA GLN A 390 26.00 -7.67 16.51
C GLN A 390 25.60 -7.72 17.99
N TYR A 391 24.34 -7.97 18.30
CA TYR A 391 23.82 -7.99 19.67
C TYR A 391 23.72 -9.38 20.28
N GLU A 392 23.44 -10.41 19.48
CA GLU A 392 23.04 -11.70 19.98
C GLU A 392 23.96 -12.88 19.61
N TYR A 393 24.89 -12.69 18.65
CA TYR A 393 25.81 -13.77 18.26
C TYR A 393 26.90 -13.96 19.31
N ASN A 394 27.02 -15.20 19.79
CA ASN A 394 28.10 -15.61 20.69
C ASN A 394 28.92 -16.74 20.00
N PRO A 395 30.19 -16.49 19.66
CA PRO A 395 31.04 -17.51 19.02
C PRO A 395 31.20 -18.80 19.83
N ALA A 396 31.03 -18.76 21.16
CA ALA A 396 31.06 -19.95 21.99
C ALA A 396 29.81 -20.84 21.80
N PHE A 397 28.72 -20.27 21.24
CA PHE A 397 27.46 -20.94 20.96
C PHE A 397 27.05 -20.67 19.51
N PRO A 398 27.60 -21.41 18.52
CA PRO A 398 27.38 -21.15 17.09
C PRO A 398 25.90 -21.12 16.65
N ASN A 399 25.01 -21.78 17.38
CA ASN A 399 23.57 -21.77 17.14
C ASN A 399 22.89 -20.43 17.44
N THR A 400 23.59 -19.48 18.07
CA THR A 400 23.11 -18.12 18.30
C THR A 400 23.28 -17.23 17.06
N ARG A 401 24.00 -17.69 16.04
CA ARG A 401 24.13 -16.97 14.75
C ARG A 401 22.80 -16.94 14.02
N THR A 402 22.46 -15.77 13.50
CA THR A 402 21.27 -15.58 12.65
C THR A 402 21.50 -16.19 11.29
N VAL A 403 20.79 -17.27 10.98
CA VAL A 403 20.94 -18.04 9.76
C VAL A 403 20.17 -17.36 8.61
N ILE A 404 18.97 -16.87 8.89
CA ILE A 404 18.07 -16.29 7.89
C ILE A 404 17.51 -14.97 8.44
N ALA A 405 17.40 -13.97 7.59
CA ALA A 405 16.56 -12.80 7.86
C ALA A 405 15.59 -12.59 6.69
N VAL A 406 14.42 -12.06 7.01
CA VAL A 406 13.38 -11.75 6.03
C VAL A 406 12.86 -10.34 6.24
N GLU A 407 12.52 -9.69 5.12
CA GLU A 407 11.81 -8.42 5.10
C GLU A 407 10.69 -8.47 4.06
N SER A 408 9.60 -7.79 4.35
CA SER A 408 8.47 -7.64 3.42
C SER A 408 8.68 -6.43 2.51
N ASN A 409 8.29 -6.53 1.24
CA ASN A 409 8.33 -5.39 0.33
C ASN A 409 7.50 -4.20 0.86
N GLY A 410 6.40 -4.47 1.56
CA GLY A 410 5.58 -3.41 2.17
C GLY A 410 6.31 -2.56 3.20
N MET A 411 7.39 -3.08 3.79
CA MET A 411 8.23 -2.37 4.75
C MET A 411 9.35 -1.55 4.10
N ILE A 412 9.72 -1.86 2.85
CA ILE A 412 10.73 -1.12 2.07
C ILE A 412 10.01 -0.06 1.24
N ARG A 413 10.12 1.19 1.67
CA ARG A 413 9.21 2.26 1.22
C ARG A 413 9.77 3.16 0.12
N ASP A 414 11.08 3.19 -0.10
CA ASP A 414 11.70 4.05 -1.10
C ASP A 414 12.92 3.38 -1.71
N ASP A 415 13.23 3.74 -2.95
CA ASP A 415 14.46 3.37 -3.63
C ASP A 415 15.62 4.28 -3.20
N LEU A 416 16.85 3.77 -3.26
CA LEU A 416 18.06 4.60 -3.17
C LEU A 416 18.55 4.91 -4.58
N VAL A 417 18.30 6.13 -5.03
CA VAL A 417 18.64 6.59 -6.36
C VAL A 417 19.98 7.32 -6.32
N MET A 418 20.88 6.98 -7.23
CA MET A 418 22.21 7.60 -7.35
C MET A 418 22.13 9.12 -7.58
N GLY A 419 21.14 9.56 -8.37
CA GLY A 419 21.01 10.96 -8.76
C GLY A 419 22.23 11.45 -9.55
N LYS A 420 22.52 12.76 -9.45
CA LYS A 420 23.68 13.39 -10.09
C LYS A 420 24.95 13.25 -9.28
N SER A 421 24.83 13.24 -7.97
CA SER A 421 25.99 13.30 -7.04
C SER A 421 26.46 11.92 -6.58
N GLY A 422 25.61 10.93 -6.58
CA GLY A 422 25.84 9.63 -5.93
C GLY A 422 25.80 9.70 -4.39
N LEU A 423 25.64 10.89 -3.80
CA LEU A 423 25.68 11.09 -2.36
C LEU A 423 24.33 10.84 -1.71
N LEU A 424 24.29 9.98 -0.71
CA LEU A 424 23.10 9.62 0.06
C LEU A 424 23.18 10.25 1.45
N GLN A 425 22.11 10.92 1.87
CA GLN A 425 21.97 11.51 3.20
C GLN A 425 21.33 10.52 4.19
N VAL A 426 21.43 10.82 5.48
CA VAL A 426 20.70 10.10 6.54
C VAL A 426 19.20 10.01 6.21
N SER A 427 18.61 11.09 5.70
CA SER A 427 17.22 11.13 5.27
C SER A 427 16.90 10.19 4.12
N ASP A 428 17.82 9.98 3.17
CA ASP A 428 17.63 9.04 2.06
C ASP A 428 17.59 7.59 2.56
N LEU A 429 18.53 7.24 3.44
CA LEU A 429 18.60 5.90 4.02
C LEU A 429 17.43 5.61 4.96
N PHE A 430 17.02 6.60 5.78
CA PHE A 430 15.87 6.43 6.66
C PHE A 430 14.59 6.09 5.88
N ARG A 431 14.37 6.72 4.73
CA ARG A 431 13.18 6.49 3.90
C ARG A 431 13.04 5.08 3.36
N VAL A 432 14.12 4.31 3.35
CA VAL A 432 14.07 2.91 2.91
C VAL A 432 13.23 2.06 3.88
N VAL A 433 13.41 2.24 5.20
CA VAL A 433 12.70 1.46 6.23
C VAL A 433 12.19 2.36 7.37
N PRO A 434 11.29 3.31 7.05
CA PRO A 434 10.94 4.40 7.96
C PRO A 434 9.84 4.05 8.96
N LEU A 435 9.13 2.93 8.77
CA LEU A 435 7.81 2.73 9.35
C LEU A 435 7.81 2.35 10.83
N GLY A 436 6.71 2.70 11.47
CA GLY A 436 6.29 2.22 12.78
C GLY A 436 6.90 2.93 13.98
N ILE A 437 6.52 2.42 15.13
CA ILE A 437 7.04 2.83 16.45
C ILE A 437 7.40 1.59 17.27
N GLY A 438 8.27 1.77 18.24
CA GLY A 438 8.65 0.72 19.17
C GLY A 438 7.49 0.13 19.96
N MET A 439 7.64 -1.12 20.37
CA MET A 439 6.64 -1.84 21.14
C MET A 439 6.72 -1.51 22.64
N VAL A 440 7.92 -1.15 23.11
CA VAL A 440 8.22 -0.89 24.53
C VAL A 440 8.50 0.59 24.78
N ASP A 441 9.28 1.22 23.91
CA ASP A 441 9.78 2.58 24.11
C ASP A 441 9.00 3.66 23.37
N ASP A 442 8.02 3.27 22.51
CA ASP A 442 7.26 4.17 21.65
C ASP A 442 8.13 5.10 20.75
N GLN A 443 9.44 4.79 20.58
CA GLN A 443 10.29 5.59 19.69
C GLN A 443 10.10 5.19 18.22
N PRO A 444 10.37 6.11 17.27
CA PRO A 444 10.20 5.85 15.83
C PRO A 444 11.01 4.65 15.33
N GLY A 445 10.37 3.86 14.47
CA GLY A 445 10.91 2.67 13.83
C GLY A 445 10.48 1.37 14.49
N PHE A 446 10.15 0.37 13.67
CA PHE A 446 9.90 -0.99 14.15
C PHE A 446 11.16 -1.59 14.76
N ALA A 447 10.98 -2.32 15.86
CA ALA A 447 12.05 -3.07 16.50
C ALA A 447 12.38 -4.34 15.73
N LEU A 448 13.65 -4.73 15.71
CA LEU A 448 14.07 -6.05 15.25
C LEU A 448 13.73 -7.12 16.28
N MET A 449 13.43 -8.31 15.78
CA MET A 449 13.19 -9.48 16.59
C MET A 449 13.92 -10.72 16.06
N SER A 450 14.24 -11.65 16.95
CA SER A 450 14.87 -12.91 16.61
C SER A 450 14.13 -14.09 17.27
N PHE A 451 14.09 -15.23 16.58
CA PHE A 451 13.44 -16.44 17.03
C PHE A 451 14.03 -17.65 16.30
N TYR A 452 13.64 -18.83 16.73
CA TYR A 452 14.10 -20.08 16.12
C TYR A 452 12.99 -20.78 15.38
N LEU A 453 13.35 -21.35 14.22
CA LEU A 453 12.47 -22.14 13.35
C LEU A 453 13.11 -23.50 13.06
N THR A 454 12.27 -24.51 12.81
CA THR A 454 12.66 -25.78 12.21
C THR A 454 12.81 -25.64 10.69
N ALA A 455 13.55 -26.54 10.04
CA ALA A 455 13.68 -26.52 8.58
C ALA A 455 12.34 -26.58 7.81
N PRO A 456 11.34 -27.40 8.23
CA PRO A 456 10.01 -27.34 7.63
C PRO A 456 9.28 -25.98 7.80
N GLU A 457 9.49 -25.27 8.92
CA GLU A 457 8.91 -23.95 9.13
C GLU A 457 9.58 -22.87 8.26
N ILE A 458 10.89 -22.97 8.02
CA ILE A 458 11.60 -22.12 7.05
C ILE A 458 11.02 -22.31 5.64
N LYS A 459 10.75 -23.56 5.24
CA LYS A 459 10.08 -23.83 3.96
C LYS A 459 8.71 -23.16 3.92
N LYS A 460 7.90 -23.24 4.99
CA LYS A 460 6.60 -22.58 5.06
C LYS A 460 6.71 -21.05 4.98
N ALA A 461 7.73 -20.44 5.58
CA ALA A 461 7.98 -19.00 5.47
C ALA A 461 8.22 -18.60 4.00
N PHE A 462 9.01 -19.37 3.25
CA PHE A 462 9.21 -19.10 1.82
C PHE A 462 8.01 -19.45 0.94
N GLU A 463 7.10 -20.33 1.42
CA GLU A 463 5.81 -20.55 0.74
C GLU A 463 4.87 -19.32 0.84
N VAL A 464 5.06 -18.43 1.81
CA VAL A 464 4.34 -17.13 1.84
C VAL A 464 4.61 -16.38 0.54
N LEU A 465 5.87 -16.20 0.17
CA LEU A 465 6.25 -15.55 -1.08
C LEU A 465 5.70 -16.27 -2.31
N THR A 466 5.75 -17.61 -2.35
CA THR A 466 5.39 -18.35 -3.55
C THR A 466 3.90 -18.63 -3.69
N SER A 467 3.15 -18.60 -2.59
CA SER A 467 1.76 -19.06 -2.52
C SER A 467 0.79 -18.02 -1.98
N VAL A 468 1.19 -17.12 -1.08
CA VAL A 468 0.34 -16.06 -0.54
C VAL A 468 0.49 -14.75 -1.32
N HIS A 469 1.73 -14.31 -1.58
CA HIS A 469 2.00 -13.12 -2.39
C HIS A 469 1.22 -13.08 -3.72
N PRO A 470 1.15 -14.14 -4.55
CA PRO A 470 0.37 -14.10 -5.79
C PRO A 470 -1.14 -13.85 -5.62
N LEU A 471 -1.66 -13.97 -4.41
CA LEU A 471 -3.08 -13.78 -4.07
C LEU A 471 -3.33 -12.46 -3.32
N LYS A 472 -2.35 -12.02 -2.53
CA LYS A 472 -2.48 -10.88 -1.59
C LYS A 472 -1.68 -9.64 -2.02
N GLY A 473 -0.77 -9.78 -2.99
CA GLY A 473 -0.05 -8.65 -3.59
C GLY A 473 1.27 -8.27 -2.92
N TRP A 474 1.71 -7.07 -3.22
CA TRP A 474 3.02 -6.48 -2.96
C TRP A 474 3.56 -6.71 -1.53
N ASP A 475 2.76 -6.46 -0.52
CA ASP A 475 3.19 -6.51 0.89
C ASP A 475 3.62 -7.89 1.36
N TYR A 476 3.18 -8.94 0.66
CA TYR A 476 3.51 -10.33 0.97
C TYR A 476 4.73 -10.86 0.20
N PHE A 477 5.39 -10.03 -0.62
CA PHE A 477 6.65 -10.42 -1.24
C PHE A 477 7.79 -10.29 -0.24
N LEU A 478 8.50 -11.40 0.02
CA LEU A 478 9.59 -11.44 1.00
C LEU A 478 10.94 -11.33 0.31
N GLN A 479 11.76 -10.38 0.74
CA GLN A 479 13.19 -10.34 0.48
C GLN A 479 13.91 -11.13 1.58
N ILE A 480 15.00 -11.82 1.24
CA ILE A 480 15.63 -12.77 2.16
C ILE A 480 17.14 -12.60 2.23
N SER A 481 17.73 -12.86 3.40
CA SER A 481 19.16 -12.93 3.65
C SER A 481 19.57 -14.27 4.23
N GLY A 482 20.80 -14.71 3.96
CA GLY A 482 21.40 -15.92 4.51
C GLY A 482 20.89 -17.23 3.92
N ALA A 483 19.93 -17.16 3.00
CA ALA A 483 19.39 -18.33 2.28
C ALA A 483 19.25 -18.07 0.80
N LYS A 484 19.22 -19.17 0.02
CA LYS A 484 18.75 -19.19 -1.37
C LYS A 484 17.72 -20.30 -1.52
N PHE A 485 16.70 -20.08 -2.35
CA PHE A 485 15.75 -21.16 -2.62
C PHE A 485 15.25 -21.13 -4.06
N ARG A 486 14.83 -22.32 -4.52
CA ARG A 486 14.17 -22.49 -5.81
C ARG A 486 12.72 -22.84 -5.60
N TYR A 487 11.85 -22.30 -6.43
CA TYR A 487 10.43 -22.64 -6.42
C TYR A 487 9.90 -22.90 -7.84
N ASN A 488 8.83 -23.71 -7.92
CA ASN A 488 8.16 -24.03 -9.17
C ASN A 488 6.68 -23.64 -9.09
N PRO A 489 6.23 -22.63 -9.84
CA PRO A 489 4.83 -22.17 -9.81
C PRO A 489 3.82 -23.23 -10.30
N ASN A 490 4.30 -24.24 -11.05
CA ASN A 490 3.47 -25.37 -11.54
C ASN A 490 3.19 -26.43 -10.47
N ARG A 491 3.75 -26.28 -9.25
CA ARG A 491 3.45 -27.15 -8.11
C ARG A 491 2.14 -26.71 -7.43
N VAL A 492 1.64 -27.58 -6.58
CA VAL A 492 0.47 -27.31 -5.75
C VAL A 492 0.75 -26.10 -4.84
N ILE A 493 -0.25 -25.22 -4.69
CA ILE A 493 -0.19 -24.08 -3.77
C ILE A 493 0.16 -24.58 -2.35
N PHE A 494 0.95 -23.78 -1.62
CA PHE A 494 1.54 -24.09 -0.31
C PHE A 494 2.61 -25.20 -0.32
N ASP A 495 3.09 -25.62 -1.50
CA ASP A 495 4.19 -26.56 -1.65
C ASP A 495 4.99 -26.30 -2.94
N ARG A 496 5.19 -25.03 -3.28
CA ARG A 496 5.91 -24.58 -4.49
C ARG A 496 7.41 -24.55 -4.32
N VAL A 497 7.94 -24.41 -3.10
CA VAL A 497 9.38 -24.43 -2.80
C VAL A 497 9.95 -25.82 -3.05
N ILE A 498 11.00 -25.89 -3.91
CA ILE A 498 11.65 -27.13 -4.33
C ILE A 498 12.75 -27.52 -3.34
N ASP A 499 13.67 -26.59 -3.09
CA ASP A 499 14.83 -26.76 -2.22
C ASP A 499 15.31 -25.40 -1.67
N ILE A 500 16.03 -25.47 -0.58
CA ILE A 500 16.59 -24.33 0.13
C ILE A 500 18.05 -24.62 0.40
N GLU A 501 18.91 -23.63 0.23
CA GLU A 501 20.29 -23.63 0.66
C GLU A 501 20.48 -22.52 1.71
N ILE A 502 21.25 -22.77 2.76
CA ILE A 502 21.59 -21.80 3.81
C ILE A 502 23.08 -21.55 3.83
N ALA A 503 23.46 -20.31 4.15
CA ALA A 503 24.85 -19.90 4.23
C ALA A 503 25.49 -20.35 5.56
N ASP A 504 26.68 -20.93 5.49
CA ASP A 504 27.54 -21.17 6.65
C ASP A 504 28.21 -19.86 7.15
N ALA A 505 29.10 -19.98 8.14
CA ALA A 505 29.83 -18.83 8.69
C ALA A 505 30.77 -18.17 7.67
N GLY A 506 31.23 -18.92 6.67
CA GLY A 506 32.08 -18.43 5.60
C GLY A 506 31.32 -17.88 4.38
N GLY A 507 29.98 -17.86 4.44
CA GLY A 507 29.15 -17.45 3.31
C GLY A 507 28.94 -18.51 2.23
N ASN A 508 29.39 -19.76 2.43
CA ASN A 508 29.17 -20.84 1.50
C ASN A 508 27.77 -21.43 1.68
N PHE A 509 27.05 -21.65 0.59
CA PHE A 509 25.70 -22.19 0.63
C PHE A 509 25.71 -23.72 0.60
N ALA A 510 24.96 -24.34 1.51
CA ALA A 510 24.75 -25.78 1.59
C ALA A 510 23.25 -26.12 1.65
N PRO A 511 22.83 -27.27 1.06
CA PRO A 511 21.44 -27.71 1.09
C PRO A 511 20.89 -27.85 2.51
N LEU A 512 19.72 -27.29 2.77
CA LEU A 512 18.98 -27.47 4.01
C LEU A 512 18.24 -28.82 3.99
N ASP A 513 18.50 -29.69 4.98
CA ASP A 513 17.74 -30.92 5.16
C ASP A 513 16.30 -30.60 5.64
N LEU A 514 15.34 -30.77 4.72
CA LEU A 514 13.90 -30.54 4.96
C LEU A 514 13.17 -31.76 5.51
N SER A 515 13.89 -32.86 5.80
CA SER A 515 13.29 -34.08 6.34
C SER A 515 12.72 -33.87 7.74
N SER A 516 11.70 -34.62 8.09
CA SER A 516 11.09 -34.59 9.43
C SER A 516 11.99 -35.12 10.55
N SER A 517 13.09 -35.78 10.19
CA SER A 517 14.16 -36.25 11.11
C SER A 517 15.07 -35.10 11.55
N ASN A 518 15.18 -34.03 10.77
CA ASN A 518 15.94 -32.85 11.16
C ASN A 518 15.23 -32.10 12.27
N LYS A 519 15.78 -32.11 13.49
CA LYS A 519 15.28 -31.43 14.67
C LYS A 519 16.07 -30.16 15.02
N GLN A 520 17.03 -29.80 14.18
CA GLN A 520 17.83 -28.60 14.37
C GLN A 520 16.94 -27.35 14.33
N LEU A 521 17.23 -26.42 15.21
CA LEU A 521 16.65 -25.10 15.23
C LEU A 521 17.59 -24.11 14.56
N TYR A 522 17.03 -23.27 13.71
CA TYR A 522 17.73 -22.25 12.94
C TYR A 522 17.25 -20.89 13.40
N LYS A 523 18.16 -20.03 13.82
CA LYS A 523 17.81 -18.67 14.23
C LYS A 523 17.43 -17.84 13.03
N ALA A 524 16.27 -17.20 13.09
CA ALA A 524 15.72 -16.32 12.08
C ALA A 524 15.48 -14.93 12.66
N GLY A 525 15.51 -13.90 11.81
CA GLY A 525 15.24 -12.53 12.20
C GLY A 525 14.34 -11.78 11.21
N CYS A 526 13.61 -10.82 11.74
CA CYS A 526 12.80 -9.85 10.97
C CYS A 526 12.50 -8.62 11.84
N ASN A 527 11.73 -7.67 11.34
CA ASN A 527 11.13 -6.67 12.23
C ASN A 527 9.84 -7.18 12.89
N ILE A 528 9.35 -6.48 13.91
CA ILE A 528 8.17 -6.89 14.68
C ILE A 528 6.88 -6.89 13.84
N PHE A 529 6.77 -6.02 12.84
CA PHE A 529 5.61 -6.00 11.94
C PHE A 529 5.51 -7.31 11.16
N VAL A 530 6.58 -7.71 10.49
CA VAL A 530 6.66 -9.01 9.78
C VAL A 530 6.40 -10.17 10.75
N GLY A 531 6.94 -10.09 11.97
CA GLY A 531 6.68 -11.06 13.04
C GLY A 531 5.19 -11.20 13.37
N THR A 532 4.44 -10.11 13.40
CA THR A 532 2.99 -10.10 13.63
C THR A 532 2.24 -10.83 12.51
N PHE A 533 2.64 -10.65 11.26
CA PHE A 533 2.04 -11.33 10.12
C PHE A 533 2.29 -12.84 10.06
N ILE A 534 3.34 -13.34 10.72
CA ILE A 534 3.60 -14.80 10.79
C ILE A 534 2.38 -15.57 11.34
N LYS A 535 1.71 -15.03 12.34
CA LYS A 535 0.49 -15.62 12.92
C LYS A 535 -0.70 -15.51 11.95
N LEU A 536 -0.91 -14.32 11.38
CA LEU A 536 -1.99 -14.06 10.44
C LEU A 536 -1.94 -14.97 9.20
N VAL A 537 -0.76 -15.21 8.65
CA VAL A 537 -0.57 -16.15 7.52
C VAL A 537 -1.06 -17.55 7.87
N GLY A 538 -0.83 -18.02 9.09
CA GLY A 538 -1.36 -19.30 9.56
C GLY A 538 -2.89 -19.35 9.50
N ASP A 539 -3.55 -18.29 9.94
CA ASP A 539 -5.01 -18.19 9.97
C ASP A 539 -5.59 -18.09 8.54
N PHE A 540 -5.05 -17.25 7.68
CA PHE A 540 -5.47 -17.11 6.27
C PHE A 540 -5.35 -18.40 5.47
N THR A 541 -4.34 -19.20 5.77
CA THR A 541 -4.08 -20.45 5.04
C THR A 541 -4.76 -21.67 5.66
N GLY A 542 -5.69 -21.48 6.61
CA GLY A 542 -6.34 -22.58 7.32
C GLY A 542 -5.35 -23.51 8.03
N GLY A 543 -4.22 -22.97 8.49
CA GLY A 543 -3.17 -23.69 9.19
C GLY A 543 -2.11 -24.36 8.30
N PHE A 544 -2.27 -24.36 6.95
CA PHE A 544 -1.28 -24.99 6.05
C PHE A 544 0.11 -24.37 6.18
N LEU A 545 0.20 -23.03 6.28
CA LEU A 545 1.45 -22.30 6.48
C LEU A 545 1.63 -21.84 7.93
N ARG A 546 1.11 -22.58 8.89
CA ARG A 546 1.34 -22.26 10.30
C ARG A 546 2.82 -22.35 10.64
N ILE A 547 3.40 -21.20 11.03
CA ILE A 547 4.77 -21.04 11.50
C ILE A 547 4.68 -20.70 13.00
N VAL A 548 5.50 -21.34 13.82
CA VAL A 548 5.50 -21.12 15.27
C VAL A 548 6.89 -20.64 15.69
N PRO A 549 7.10 -19.33 15.89
CA PRO A 549 8.34 -18.81 16.46
C PRO A 549 8.65 -19.47 17.81
N LYS A 550 9.91 -19.83 18.02
CA LYS A 550 10.39 -20.53 19.22
C LYS A 550 11.56 -19.80 19.86
N ASP A 551 11.75 -20.00 21.15
CA ASP A 551 12.99 -19.63 21.84
C ASP A 551 14.12 -20.63 21.50
N SER A 552 15.32 -20.38 22.03
CA SER A 552 16.50 -21.23 21.81
C SER A 552 16.36 -22.66 22.34
N SER A 553 15.42 -22.90 23.24
CA SER A 553 15.10 -24.24 23.77
C SER A 553 14.07 -25.00 22.92
N GLY A 554 13.45 -24.32 21.94
CA GLY A 554 12.39 -24.87 21.09
C GLY A 554 10.98 -24.69 21.64
N LYS A 555 10.80 -23.91 22.70
CA LYS A 555 9.48 -23.58 23.25
C LYS A 555 8.82 -22.48 22.41
N PRO A 556 7.53 -22.62 22.07
CA PRO A 556 6.79 -21.57 21.36
C PRO A 556 6.79 -20.22 22.09
N ILE A 557 6.98 -19.14 21.34
CA ILE A 557 6.88 -17.76 21.82
C ILE A 557 5.43 -17.32 21.65
N GLU A 558 4.74 -17.03 22.75
CA GLU A 558 3.36 -16.54 22.73
C GLU A 558 3.29 -15.01 22.64
N ASN A 559 4.18 -14.32 23.37
CA ASN A 559 4.31 -12.87 23.34
C ASN A 559 5.55 -12.46 22.53
N LEU A 560 5.32 -11.88 21.36
CA LEU A 560 6.41 -11.47 20.45
C LEU A 560 7.35 -10.43 21.06
N ASN A 561 6.91 -9.64 22.04
CA ASN A 561 7.78 -8.70 22.72
C ASN A 561 8.96 -9.38 23.44
N THR A 562 8.84 -10.67 23.80
CA THR A 562 9.95 -11.43 24.40
C THR A 562 10.99 -11.89 23.39
N ALA A 563 10.75 -11.68 22.10
CA ALA A 563 11.65 -12.00 21.01
C ALA A 563 12.33 -10.74 20.42
N LEU A 564 12.08 -9.55 20.98
CA LEU A 564 12.74 -8.31 20.56
C LEU A 564 14.23 -8.37 20.86
N VAL A 565 15.02 -7.88 19.91
CA VAL A 565 16.48 -7.75 20.06
C VAL A 565 16.77 -6.64 21.06
N ASP A 566 17.53 -6.97 22.10
CA ASP A 566 17.92 -6.04 23.16
C ASP A 566 19.32 -5.48 22.93
N ALA A 567 19.42 -4.18 22.69
CA ALA A 567 20.70 -3.51 22.47
C ALA A 567 21.60 -3.48 23.71
N ASN A 568 21.03 -3.63 24.91
CA ASN A 568 21.79 -3.61 26.16
C ASN A 568 21.18 -4.50 27.25
N PRO A 569 21.40 -5.80 27.19
CA PRO A 569 20.84 -6.76 28.17
C PRO A 569 21.29 -6.55 29.62
N ASN A 570 22.24 -5.63 29.88
CA ASN A 570 22.66 -5.24 31.22
C ASN A 570 21.83 -4.08 31.81
N ALA A 571 21.03 -3.41 31.00
CA ALA A 571 20.12 -2.37 31.48
C ALA A 571 18.73 -2.96 31.82
N ALA A 572 17.93 -2.24 32.60
CA ALA A 572 16.58 -2.67 32.94
C ALA A 572 15.63 -2.49 31.75
N GLY A 573 14.84 -3.53 31.44
CA GLY A 573 13.91 -3.54 30.31
C GLY A 573 14.61 -3.83 28.98
N ILE A 574 13.86 -3.83 27.89
CA ILE A 574 14.37 -4.07 26.53
C ILE A 574 14.71 -2.73 25.88
N GLN A 575 15.96 -2.58 25.46
CA GLN A 575 16.40 -1.47 24.62
C GLN A 575 16.28 -1.90 23.16
N GLU A 576 15.17 -1.50 22.52
CA GLU A 576 14.82 -1.97 21.18
C GLU A 576 15.82 -1.53 20.12
N VAL A 577 16.34 -2.47 19.33
CA VAL A 577 17.12 -2.21 18.13
C VAL A 577 16.16 -1.81 17.01
N LYS A 578 16.14 -0.53 16.64
CA LYS A 578 15.28 -0.02 15.57
C LYS A 578 15.81 -0.41 14.19
N GLN A 579 14.94 -0.84 13.30
CA GLN A 579 15.33 -1.29 11.97
C GLN A 579 16.09 -0.23 11.18
N TRP A 580 15.63 1.04 11.22
CA TRP A 580 16.32 2.11 10.50
C TRP A 580 17.72 2.41 11.08
N VAL A 581 17.90 2.28 12.39
CA VAL A 581 19.22 2.40 13.04
C VAL A 581 20.11 1.24 12.60
N ALA A 582 19.59 0.02 12.64
CA ALA A 582 20.29 -1.18 12.16
C ALA A 582 20.74 -1.04 10.70
N PHE A 583 19.88 -0.47 9.85
CA PHE A 583 20.20 -0.22 8.45
C PHE A 583 21.33 0.84 8.29
N LEU A 584 21.25 1.95 9.01
CA LEU A 584 22.33 2.96 9.03
C LEU A 584 23.64 2.36 9.53
N ASP A 585 23.61 1.61 10.64
CA ASP A 585 24.82 1.01 11.20
C ASP A 585 25.45 -0.01 10.24
N TYR A 586 24.63 -0.78 9.51
CA TYR A 586 25.15 -1.68 8.48
C TYR A 586 25.85 -0.91 7.35
N VAL A 587 25.24 0.14 6.82
CA VAL A 587 25.83 0.98 5.76
C VAL A 587 27.11 1.70 6.26
N ARG A 588 27.15 2.15 7.51
CA ARG A 588 28.33 2.77 8.11
C ARG A 588 29.56 1.86 8.13
N ASN A 589 29.38 0.55 8.13
CA ASN A 589 30.46 -0.43 8.15
C ASN A 589 31.02 -0.75 6.76
N PHE A 590 30.53 -0.12 5.70
CA PHE A 590 31.09 -0.32 4.36
C PHE A 590 32.45 0.38 4.22
N GLU A 591 33.29 -0.15 3.32
CA GLU A 591 34.60 0.43 3.05
C GLU A 591 34.46 1.77 2.31
N ASP A 592 35.31 2.71 2.68
CA ASP A 592 35.59 3.92 1.91
C ASP A 592 36.66 3.57 0.87
N VAL A 593 36.26 3.24 -0.34
CA VAL A 593 37.17 2.74 -1.40
C VAL A 593 37.98 3.86 -2.03
N ASN A 594 37.45 5.08 -2.04
CA ASN A 594 38.10 6.21 -2.70
C ASN A 594 38.82 7.16 -1.75
N GLY A 595 38.73 6.97 -0.42
CA GLY A 595 39.43 7.71 0.62
C GLY A 595 38.85 9.09 0.92
N ASN A 596 37.56 9.31 0.67
CA ASN A 596 36.88 10.57 0.92
C ASN A 596 36.18 10.65 2.29
N ASN A 597 36.35 9.66 3.14
CA ASN A 597 35.70 9.45 4.44
C ASN A 597 34.15 9.25 4.37
N ILE A 598 33.65 8.80 3.23
CA ILE A 598 32.24 8.44 3.03
C ILE A 598 32.21 6.96 2.64
N PRO A 599 31.42 6.11 3.32
CA PRO A 599 31.28 4.69 2.94
C PRO A 599 30.72 4.51 1.52
N ASP A 600 31.36 3.65 0.73
CA ASP A 600 30.88 3.29 -0.61
C ASP A 600 29.91 2.14 -0.55
N MET A 601 28.79 2.23 -1.29
CA MET A 601 27.88 1.11 -1.48
C MET A 601 28.58 -0.03 -2.22
N PRO A 602 28.70 -1.23 -1.61
CA PRO A 602 29.47 -2.32 -2.21
C PRO A 602 28.94 -2.73 -3.58
N ALA A 603 29.86 -2.91 -4.55
CA ALA A 603 29.53 -3.30 -5.92
C ALA A 603 28.71 -4.61 -6.01
N GLY A 604 28.77 -5.46 -4.97
CA GLY A 604 27.97 -6.67 -4.86
C GLY A 604 26.47 -6.42 -4.85
N TYR A 605 26.01 -5.20 -4.49
CA TYR A 605 24.61 -4.80 -4.54
C TYR A 605 24.20 -4.10 -5.85
N ARG A 606 25.08 -4.03 -6.85
CA ARG A 606 24.69 -3.47 -8.17
C ARG A 606 23.56 -4.26 -8.83
N PHE A 607 23.53 -5.55 -8.60
CA PHE A 607 22.51 -6.47 -9.13
C PHE A 607 21.95 -7.35 -8.03
N PRO A 608 20.70 -7.85 -8.17
CA PRO A 608 20.14 -8.85 -7.26
C PRO A 608 21.03 -10.08 -7.14
N GLN A 609 21.18 -10.62 -5.95
CA GLN A 609 22.10 -11.73 -5.66
C GLN A 609 21.54 -13.12 -6.02
N GLY A 610 20.37 -13.18 -6.67
CA GLY A 610 19.76 -14.43 -7.14
C GLY A 610 19.36 -15.38 -5.99
N ARG A 611 18.87 -14.83 -4.90
CA ARG A 611 18.46 -15.62 -3.72
C ARG A 611 17.13 -16.34 -3.92
N ILE A 612 16.27 -15.81 -4.80
CA ILE A 612 14.93 -16.33 -5.11
C ILE A 612 14.92 -16.75 -6.58
N VAL A 613 14.84 -18.07 -6.84
CA VAL A 613 14.97 -18.62 -8.19
C VAL A 613 13.68 -19.30 -8.61
N ARG A 614 13.00 -18.74 -9.60
CA ARG A 614 11.83 -19.34 -10.24
C ARG A 614 12.24 -20.38 -11.27
N VAL A 615 11.64 -21.56 -11.21
CA VAL A 615 11.90 -22.69 -12.12
C VAL A 615 10.58 -23.21 -12.69
N ASP A 616 10.18 -22.72 -13.85
CA ASP A 616 8.98 -23.19 -14.54
C ASP A 616 9.22 -24.57 -15.16
N SER A 617 8.68 -25.64 -14.57
CA SER A 617 8.91 -27.00 -15.04
C SER A 617 7.77 -27.95 -14.71
N TRP A 618 7.42 -28.80 -15.71
CA TRP A 618 6.47 -29.92 -15.55
C TRP A 618 7.19 -31.27 -15.33
N ARG A 619 8.52 -31.28 -15.16
CA ARG A 619 9.29 -32.52 -14.91
C ARG A 619 8.91 -33.10 -13.54
N ALA A 620 8.49 -34.35 -13.49
CA ALA A 620 8.09 -35.05 -12.26
C ALA A 620 9.15 -34.94 -11.14
N ALA A 621 10.44 -35.05 -11.49
CA ALA A 621 11.53 -34.87 -10.52
C ALA A 621 11.48 -33.49 -9.79
N LEU A 622 11.05 -32.43 -10.46
CA LEU A 622 10.94 -31.10 -9.88
C LEU A 622 9.55 -30.84 -9.26
N LEU A 623 8.51 -31.54 -9.74
CA LEU A 623 7.18 -31.45 -9.15
C LEU A 623 7.10 -32.14 -7.78
N TYR A 624 7.89 -33.20 -7.56
CA TYR A 624 7.81 -34.02 -6.35
C TYR A 624 9.04 -33.92 -5.43
N LYS A 625 10.11 -33.22 -5.81
CA LYS A 625 11.30 -33.05 -4.95
C LYS A 625 10.90 -32.30 -3.66
N ASN A 626 11.21 -32.90 -2.50
CA ASN A 626 10.86 -32.36 -1.19
C ASN A 626 9.36 -32.04 -1.03
N ALA A 627 8.49 -32.80 -1.72
CA ALA A 627 7.05 -32.60 -1.67
C ALA A 627 6.50 -32.96 -0.29
N THR A 628 5.60 -32.10 0.20
CA THR A 628 4.90 -32.29 1.49
C THR A 628 3.63 -33.11 1.31
N ALA A 629 2.92 -33.38 2.42
CA ALA A 629 1.63 -34.05 2.40
C ALA A 629 0.60 -33.29 1.51
N VAL A 630 0.75 -31.99 1.31
CA VAL A 630 -0.11 -31.15 0.46
C VAL A 630 -0.06 -31.66 -1.00
N THR A 631 1.16 -31.77 -1.58
CA THR A 631 1.35 -32.27 -2.96
C THR A 631 0.90 -33.71 -3.11
N TRP A 632 1.24 -34.58 -2.15
CA TRP A 632 0.85 -36.00 -2.21
C TRP A 632 -0.66 -36.19 -2.10
N GLY A 633 -1.34 -35.44 -1.20
CA GLY A 633 -2.79 -35.46 -1.06
C GLY A 633 -3.51 -34.96 -2.31
N ALA A 634 -3.07 -33.82 -2.87
CA ALA A 634 -3.62 -33.30 -4.12
C ALA A 634 -3.42 -34.26 -5.30
N SER A 635 -2.24 -34.87 -5.41
CA SER A 635 -1.97 -35.88 -6.45
C SER A 635 -2.85 -37.12 -6.31
N GLY A 636 -3.07 -37.60 -5.08
CA GLY A 636 -4.00 -38.68 -4.78
C GLY A 636 -5.44 -38.34 -5.17
N LEU A 637 -5.91 -37.13 -4.83
CA LEU A 637 -7.24 -36.67 -5.20
C LEU A 637 -7.41 -36.59 -6.73
N ILE A 638 -6.44 -36.03 -7.44
CA ILE A 638 -6.45 -35.97 -8.90
C ILE A 638 -6.52 -37.38 -9.51
N LEU A 639 -5.75 -38.33 -8.98
CA LEU A 639 -5.79 -39.71 -9.42
C LEU A 639 -7.17 -40.34 -9.22
N VAL A 640 -7.80 -40.16 -8.06
CA VAL A 640 -9.14 -40.65 -7.77
C VAL A 640 -10.17 -40.05 -8.73
N LEU A 641 -10.10 -38.75 -9.00
CA LEU A 641 -11.00 -38.07 -9.94
C LEU A 641 -10.81 -38.57 -11.37
N LEU A 642 -9.57 -38.80 -11.82
CA LEU A 642 -9.26 -39.37 -13.13
C LEU A 642 -9.78 -40.80 -13.27
N LEU A 643 -9.59 -41.66 -12.26
CA LEU A 643 -10.14 -42.98 -12.22
C LEU A 643 -11.68 -43.00 -12.25
N GLY A 644 -12.29 -42.08 -11.50
CA GLY A 644 -13.73 -41.87 -11.51
C GLY A 644 -14.25 -41.44 -12.89
N LEU A 645 -13.54 -40.51 -13.54
CA LEU A 645 -13.89 -40.08 -14.91
C LEU A 645 -13.75 -41.22 -15.92
N VAL A 646 -12.68 -41.99 -15.87
CA VAL A 646 -12.48 -43.19 -16.74
C VAL A 646 -13.59 -44.22 -16.51
N TRP A 647 -14.00 -44.39 -15.24
CA TRP A 647 -15.10 -45.30 -14.91
C TRP A 647 -16.42 -44.80 -15.47
N LEU A 648 -16.74 -43.50 -15.32
CA LEU A 648 -17.92 -42.84 -15.89
C LEU A 648 -17.95 -42.95 -17.43
N VAL A 649 -16.82 -42.66 -18.09
CA VAL A 649 -16.70 -42.77 -19.54
C VAL A 649 -16.95 -44.21 -19.98
N ARG A 650 -16.42 -45.22 -19.25
CA ARG A 650 -16.68 -46.65 -19.54
C ARG A 650 -18.16 -47.02 -19.36
N LEU A 651 -18.82 -46.46 -18.34
CA LEU A 651 -20.25 -46.69 -18.13
C LEU A 651 -21.10 -46.13 -19.27
N VAL A 652 -20.79 -44.94 -19.77
CA VAL A 652 -21.51 -44.29 -20.88
C VAL A 652 -21.16 -44.95 -22.24
N ALA A 653 -19.91 -45.31 -22.45
CA ALA A 653 -19.45 -45.89 -23.71
C ALA A 653 -19.92 -47.37 -23.93
N ARG A 654 -20.07 -48.13 -22.82
CA ARG A 654 -20.49 -49.55 -22.91
C ARG A 654 -21.85 -49.75 -23.62
N PRO A 655 -22.93 -49.03 -23.31
CA PRO A 655 -24.21 -49.20 -24.01
C PRO A 655 -24.17 -48.70 -25.46
N LEU A 656 -23.38 -47.61 -25.73
CA LEU A 656 -23.18 -47.12 -27.12
C LEU A 656 -22.42 -48.08 -28.01
N MET A 657 -21.37 -48.73 -27.49
CA MET A 657 -20.63 -49.79 -28.24
C MET A 657 -21.47 -51.03 -28.43
N LYS A 658 -22.27 -51.49 -27.45
CA LYS A 658 -23.21 -52.61 -27.60
C LYS A 658 -24.27 -52.32 -28.67
N ASN A 659 -24.82 -51.11 -28.71
CA ASN A 659 -25.78 -50.74 -29.74
C ASN A 659 -25.15 -50.60 -31.13
N ALA A 660 -23.91 -50.09 -31.24
CA ALA A 660 -23.16 -50.04 -32.51
C ALA A 660 -22.78 -51.42 -33.03
N VAL A 661 -22.40 -52.34 -32.16
CA VAL A 661 -22.11 -53.75 -32.53
C VAL A 661 -23.42 -54.47 -32.93
N ALA A 662 -24.52 -54.28 -32.19
CA ALA A 662 -25.81 -54.86 -32.53
C ALA A 662 -26.36 -54.32 -33.86
N SER A 663 -26.18 -53.01 -34.17
CA SER A 663 -26.57 -52.43 -35.46
C SER A 663 -25.70 -52.97 -36.63
N LYS A 664 -24.39 -53.14 -36.43
CA LYS A 664 -23.50 -53.79 -37.41
C LYS A 664 -23.83 -55.27 -37.63
N MET A 665 -24.22 -56.00 -36.60
CA MET A 665 -24.66 -57.40 -36.75
C MET A 665 -26.01 -57.49 -37.49
N LYS A 666 -26.98 -56.60 -37.19
CA LYS A 666 -28.24 -56.50 -37.95
C LYS A 666 -28.00 -56.16 -39.43
N ALA A 667 -27.12 -55.21 -39.71
CA ALA A 667 -26.73 -54.88 -41.10
C ALA A 667 -26.07 -56.06 -41.82
N ARG A 668 -25.19 -56.86 -41.19
CA ARG A 668 -24.58 -58.04 -41.75
C ARG A 668 -25.61 -59.17 -41.98
N THR A 669 -26.60 -59.33 -41.12
CA THR A 669 -27.68 -60.32 -41.27
C THR A 669 -28.61 -59.95 -42.43
N SER A 670 -28.94 -58.64 -42.58
CA SER A 670 -29.78 -58.18 -43.71
C SER A 670 -29.07 -58.30 -45.06
N ILE A 671 -27.71 -58.11 -45.10
CA ILE A 671 -26.91 -58.34 -46.33
C ILE A 671 -26.85 -59.83 -46.67
N LYS A 672 -26.78 -60.74 -45.70
CA LYS A 672 -26.83 -62.18 -45.96
C LYS A 672 -28.21 -62.68 -46.43
N THR A 673 -29.30 -62.16 -45.93
CA THR A 673 -30.64 -62.47 -46.39
C THR A 673 -30.97 -61.91 -47.79
N TRP A 674 -30.34 -60.75 -48.15
CA TRP A 674 -30.47 -60.19 -49.49
C TRP A 674 -29.65 -60.96 -50.53
N ALA A 675 -28.43 -61.44 -50.17
CA ALA A 675 -27.59 -62.27 -51.03
C ALA A 675 -28.16 -63.71 -51.25
N SER A 676 -28.96 -64.29 -50.33
CA SER A 676 -29.56 -65.58 -50.47
C SER A 676 -30.91 -65.52 -51.24
N SER A 677 -31.57 -64.37 -51.41
CA SER A 677 -32.75 -64.18 -52.22
C SER A 677 -32.48 -63.83 -53.70
N SER A 678 -31.26 -63.54 -54.07
CA SER A 678 -30.86 -63.21 -55.45
C SER A 678 -30.24 -64.38 -56.23
N VAL A 679 -30.15 -65.60 -55.61
CA VAL A 679 -29.66 -66.83 -56.29
C VAL A 679 -30.81 -67.79 -56.69
N LEU A 680 -32.06 -67.38 -56.47
CA LEU A 680 -33.29 -68.15 -56.92
C LEU A 680 -34.18 -67.22 -57.77
N ARG A 681 -33.64 -66.72 -58.89
CA ARG A 681 -34.40 -66.33 -60.08
C ARG A 681 -33.57 -66.53 -61.31
#